data_2a2aeea264bb38298cbffa205f89e317
#
_entry.id   2a2aeea264bb38298cbffa205f89e317
#
_cell.length_a   1.000
_cell.length_b   1.000
_cell.length_c   1.000
_cell.angle_alpha   90.00
_cell.angle_beta   90.00
_cell.angle_gamma   90.00
#
_symmetry.space_group_name_H-M   'P 1'
#
loop_
_entity.id
_entity.type
_entity.pdbx_description
1 polymer ?
#
loop_
_entity_poly.entity_id
_entity_poly.type
_entity_poly.pdbx_seq_one_letter_code
_entity_poly.pdbx_strand_id
1 'polypeptide(L)'
;MKYIIWIAAIWALSQGDIQAIERFDYHTVRKKTTLSMPEIFEGEFLSEAGKARPQDMRGFGNDWSGNSHLLWDGLVGDSSMLEFEVAKAGKYAVSFQWTMAPDYGQFEVRLNGKLVEESLDLFSPLVGLARLGDPIVFELEAGIQRIGIKLISGNVQAKKFRGTGYLYGLDYIKLRDLTPKLAKVKEIKETDAFKIPEVDFVKAQAIMKRHCFRCHGSNKVKGEINLEALTTRADVLKEVDLAHHAMEVLDNAEMPPEDELQPSKAERVKLASFFEGVINEYVSANTRLEPVVMRRLNRYEYNNAVRDLLELRGDIYPLPEKVIRSSEYFDPSTGRMPKAMSVGNRTLGKFQVERQILSGADPFAIDLQAEHGFNNQGEQLSIPPILLESLLKLGRSIVSAPEFDGYTALTETLFKENGQPLVDRLRPFLEKAFRSPVKDATLARYVAYFXAEQKLTGSXXMAMKSVVGAVLASPKFIYVAENKYDAGDKTQTSDYELAQRLALFLWSSIPDELLLDSARKAELHQPNILERQVRRMLNDRRSRALSENFARQWLRXDQLITAVPDFDRFQVYYSRIGCEQWKFGLQTMIEPLLLFESVQVEDRSIMLFVDSNYTYRSDELHAWYTXPNAPFDKRGNRSRFNTFTQTFRKRXLSTRREGGLMTTAAILTMTATPLRTSPIKRGAWVATVMFNDPPPPPPDVIPEIEADDAEIAAQGLTIRERLKQHATDQTCASCHARIDPLGFVLESFDPIGRWRDNYRGGRDIDTSGKLFGEMEFSNIEEFKDLILDQPEIFIRAFIEHMLSYALGRELKITDKPAVDRITRRVKADHGRFSTVVVEIAKSVPFRHKTGQAELK
;
A
#
# COMPACT_ATOMS: atom_id res chain seq x y z
N MET A 1 -27.50 23.87 43.33
CA MET A 1 -28.02 22.60 42.84
C MET A 1 -28.03 22.43 41.32
N LYS A 2 -28.44 23.40 40.52
CA LYS A 2 -28.42 23.29 39.05
C LYS A 2 -27.00 23.21 38.44
N TYR A 3 -26.00 23.85 39.07
CA TYR A 3 -24.63 23.80 38.57
C TYR A 3 -23.89 22.49 38.85
N ILE A 4 -24.30 21.76 39.90
CA ILE A 4 -23.67 20.49 40.25
C ILE A 4 -24.17 19.36 39.32
N ILE A 5 -25.42 19.46 38.85
CA ILE A 5 -25.97 18.49 37.89
C ILE A 5 -25.31 18.65 36.50
N TRP A 6 -24.95 19.88 36.10
CA TRP A 6 -24.29 20.13 34.83
C TRP A 6 -22.83 19.58 34.79
N ILE A 7 -22.12 19.74 35.90
CA ILE A 7 -20.75 19.22 36.00
C ILE A 7 -20.78 17.67 36.03
N ALA A 8 -21.77 17.06 36.67
CA ALA A 8 -21.92 15.60 36.67
C ALA A 8 -22.30 15.05 35.27
N ALA A 9 -23.12 15.82 34.52
CA ALA A 9 -23.48 15.43 33.14
C ALA A 9 -22.28 15.54 32.16
N ILE A 10 -21.47 16.58 32.33
CA ILE A 10 -20.22 16.74 31.52
C ILE A 10 -19.22 15.66 31.93
N TRP A 11 -19.15 15.28 33.19
CA TRP A 11 -18.25 14.22 33.66
C TRP A 11 -18.72 12.84 33.19
N ALA A 12 -20.01 12.58 33.14
CA ALA A 12 -20.57 11.34 32.61
C ALA A 12 -20.39 11.21 31.08
N LEU A 13 -20.50 12.32 30.36
CA LEU A 13 -20.24 12.34 28.90
C LEU A 13 -18.76 12.14 28.60
N SER A 14 -17.87 12.70 29.44
CA SER A 14 -16.42 12.49 29.28
C SER A 14 -15.99 11.06 29.61
N GLN A 15 -16.68 10.39 30.54
CA GLN A 15 -16.37 8.98 30.89
C GLN A 15 -16.87 8.00 29.81
N GLY A 16 -17.98 8.30 29.16
CA GLY A 16 -18.49 7.49 28.04
C GLY A 16 -17.57 7.53 26.84
N ASP A 17 -17.09 8.72 26.51
CA ASP A 17 -16.17 8.92 25.38
C ASP A 17 -14.77 8.33 25.64
N ILE A 18 -14.32 8.40 26.91
CA ILE A 18 -13.03 7.82 27.31
C ILE A 18 -13.08 6.27 27.25
N GLN A 19 -14.19 5.65 27.60
CA GLN A 19 -14.34 4.19 27.48
C GLN A 19 -14.41 3.73 26.03
N ALA A 20 -15.02 4.50 25.14
CA ALA A 20 -15.04 4.21 23.72
C ALA A 20 -13.63 4.35 23.10
N ILE A 21 -12.87 5.34 23.57
CA ILE A 21 -11.47 5.56 23.15
C ILE A 21 -10.57 4.43 23.70
N GLU A 22 -10.78 3.99 24.93
CA GLU A 22 -10.01 2.88 25.52
C GLU A 22 -10.23 1.55 24.81
N ARG A 23 -11.41 1.29 24.28
CA ARG A 23 -11.69 0.08 23.49
C ARG A 23 -10.94 0.06 22.16
N PHE A 24 -10.54 1.22 21.66
CA PHE A 24 -9.84 1.38 20.38
C PHE A 24 -8.43 1.95 20.50
N ASP A 25 -7.93 2.01 21.72
CA ASP A 25 -6.54 2.42 21.91
C ASP A 25 -5.61 1.39 21.26
N TYR A 26 -4.74 1.88 20.43
CA TYR A 26 -3.63 1.14 19.82
C TYR A 26 -2.87 0.29 20.86
N HIS A 27 -2.81 0.74 22.12
CA HIS A 27 -2.22 -0.04 23.22
C HIS A 27 -3.04 -1.28 23.59
N THR A 28 -4.36 -1.27 23.42
CA THR A 28 -5.20 -2.43 23.70
C THR A 28 -5.12 -3.48 22.58
N VAL A 29 -5.05 -3.04 21.34
CA VAL A 29 -4.72 -3.90 20.19
C VAL A 29 -3.29 -4.43 20.34
N ARG A 30 -2.39 -3.61 20.86
CA ARG A 30 -0.99 -3.97 21.14
C ARG A 30 -0.87 -5.01 22.28
N LYS A 31 -1.75 -5.01 23.28
CA LYS A 31 -1.76 -6.01 24.35
C LYS A 31 -2.32 -7.37 23.90
N LYS A 32 -3.23 -7.39 22.92
CA LYS A 32 -3.77 -8.64 22.36
C LYS A 32 -2.87 -9.24 21.28
N THR A 33 -1.97 -8.44 20.69
CA THR A 33 -1.06 -8.91 19.64
C THR A 33 0.37 -8.83 20.15
N THR A 34 1.01 -9.96 20.34
CA THR A 34 2.44 -10.07 20.72
C THR A 34 3.32 -9.67 19.52
N LEU A 35 3.25 -8.40 19.12
CA LEU A 35 4.00 -7.89 17.97
C LEU A 35 5.31 -7.25 18.40
N SER A 36 6.39 -7.65 17.75
CA SER A 36 7.64 -6.92 17.78
C SER A 36 7.62 -5.79 16.73
N MET A 37 6.78 -4.81 16.96
CA MET A 37 6.96 -3.50 16.33
C MET A 37 8.21 -2.87 16.91
N PRO A 38 8.93 -2.00 16.19
CA PRO A 38 9.93 -1.19 16.87
C PRO A 38 9.18 -0.45 17.97
N GLU A 39 9.52 -0.81 19.17
CA GLU A 39 8.90 -0.23 20.35
C GLU A 39 9.50 1.16 20.52
N ILE A 40 8.65 2.16 20.47
CA ILE A 40 9.08 3.55 20.63
C ILE A 40 8.74 3.98 22.05
N PHE A 41 9.75 4.37 22.78
CA PHE A 41 9.62 4.93 24.12
C PHE A 41 9.79 6.43 23.99
N GLU A 42 8.68 7.16 24.07
CA GLU A 42 8.70 8.62 24.01
C GLU A 42 9.49 9.17 25.20
N GLY A 43 10.36 10.11 24.94
CA GLY A 43 11.26 10.66 25.97
C GLY A 43 10.52 11.16 27.20
N GLU A 44 9.44 11.92 26.98
CA GLU A 44 8.64 12.52 28.04
C GLU A 44 7.94 11.51 28.97
N PHE A 45 7.89 10.24 28.58
CA PHE A 45 7.28 9.18 29.41
C PHE A 45 8.29 8.24 30.04
N LEU A 46 9.59 8.50 29.83
CA LEU A 46 10.62 7.71 30.50
C LEU A 46 10.67 8.10 31.98
N SER A 47 10.73 7.10 32.84
CA SER A 47 10.89 7.39 34.25
C SER A 47 12.34 7.82 34.57
N GLU A 48 12.50 8.78 35.46
CA GLU A 48 13.79 9.34 35.81
C GLU A 48 13.88 9.64 37.30
N ALA A 49 15.01 9.28 37.89
CA ALA A 49 15.32 9.65 39.26
C ALA A 49 16.12 10.97 39.26
N GLY A 50 15.41 12.11 39.12
CA GLY A 50 16.12 13.35 39.17
C GLY A 50 15.47 14.59 38.49
N LYS A 51 16.29 15.33 37.77
CA LYS A 51 15.94 16.67 37.25
C LYS A 51 15.29 16.70 35.85
N ALA A 52 15.13 15.57 35.18
CA ALA A 52 14.56 15.57 33.82
C ALA A 52 13.05 15.89 33.85
N ARG A 53 12.57 16.58 32.83
CA ARG A 53 11.18 16.99 32.75
C ARG A 53 10.73 17.10 31.30
N PRO A 54 9.44 16.84 31.02
CA PRO A 54 8.92 17.08 29.67
C PRO A 54 8.98 18.56 29.32
N GLN A 55 9.34 18.87 28.08
CA GLN A 55 9.32 20.22 27.52
C GLN A 55 8.49 20.25 26.25
N ASP A 56 7.54 21.16 26.20
CA ASP A 56 6.73 21.41 25.01
C ASP A 56 7.59 22.02 23.88
N MET A 57 7.65 21.36 22.76
CA MET A 57 8.48 21.74 21.62
C MET A 57 7.70 22.46 20.52
N ARG A 58 6.40 22.69 20.68
CA ARG A 58 5.56 23.37 19.65
C ARG A 58 6.07 24.77 19.27
N GLY A 59 6.74 25.44 20.18
CA GLY A 59 7.36 26.75 19.91
C GLY A 59 8.56 26.71 18.97
N PHE A 60 9.12 25.51 18.72
CA PHE A 60 10.31 25.31 17.87
C PHE A 60 9.98 24.57 16.56
N GLY A 61 8.75 24.08 16.41
CA GLY A 61 8.30 23.36 15.23
C GLY A 61 7.45 22.16 15.61
N ASN A 62 7.12 21.35 14.59
CA ASN A 62 6.26 20.17 14.77
C ASN A 62 7.02 18.86 14.49
N ASP A 63 8.34 18.89 14.58
CA ASP A 63 9.16 17.72 14.19
C ASP A 63 9.30 16.69 15.33
N TRP A 64 9.09 17.12 16.56
CA TRP A 64 9.22 16.28 17.75
C TRP A 64 8.04 15.33 17.93
N SER A 65 8.35 14.11 18.36
CA SER A 65 7.35 13.14 18.71
C SER A 65 6.52 13.66 19.90
N GLY A 66 5.19 13.50 19.86
CA GLY A 66 4.32 14.03 20.91
C GLY A 66 4.29 15.57 21.02
N ASN A 67 5.02 16.31 20.17
CA ASN A 67 5.31 17.74 20.30
C ASN A 67 6.06 18.08 21.58
N SER A 68 6.79 17.12 22.12
CA SER A 68 7.46 17.18 23.40
C SER A 68 8.79 16.43 23.33
N HIS A 69 9.69 16.72 24.23
CA HIS A 69 10.85 15.88 24.50
C HIS A 69 11.17 15.87 25.99
N LEU A 70 12.00 14.94 26.43
CA LEU A 70 12.53 14.93 27.79
C LEU A 70 13.73 15.88 27.84
N LEU A 71 13.60 16.96 28.62
CA LEU A 71 14.68 17.92 28.84
C LEU A 71 15.35 17.67 30.19
N TRP A 72 16.68 17.66 30.21
CA TRP A 72 17.48 17.58 31.43
C TRP A 72 18.52 18.73 31.42
N ASP A 73 18.90 19.21 32.64
CA ASP A 73 19.94 20.21 32.78
C ASP A 73 20.90 19.83 33.93
N GLY A 74 22.19 20.10 33.71
CA GLY A 74 23.20 19.79 34.73
C GLY A 74 24.54 20.48 34.48
N LEU A 75 25.48 20.23 35.41
CA LEU A 75 26.88 20.71 35.35
C LEU A 75 27.78 19.60 34.79
N VAL A 76 28.92 19.98 34.26
CA VAL A 76 29.91 19.01 33.76
C VAL A 76 30.24 18.03 34.89
N GLY A 77 30.09 16.75 34.64
CA GLY A 77 30.26 15.65 35.60
C GLY A 77 28.94 15.08 36.12
N ASP A 78 27.82 15.84 36.02
CA ASP A 78 26.48 15.37 36.41
C ASP A 78 26.01 14.27 35.46
N SER A 79 25.13 13.40 35.99
CA SER A 79 24.52 12.29 35.21
C SER A 79 23.03 12.24 35.43
N SER A 80 22.29 11.78 34.43
CA SER A 80 20.91 11.37 34.58
C SER A 80 20.77 9.86 34.28
N MET A 81 19.71 9.26 34.85
CA MET A 81 19.44 7.83 34.67
C MET A 81 17.97 7.70 34.22
N LEU A 82 17.77 7.23 33.02
CA LEU A 82 16.41 7.02 32.45
C LEU A 82 16.11 5.52 32.49
N GLU A 83 14.83 5.17 32.65
CA GLU A 83 14.39 3.77 32.66
C GLU A 83 13.26 3.55 31.65
N PHE A 84 13.30 2.40 30.99
CA PHE A 84 12.21 1.89 30.14
C PHE A 84 12.12 0.38 30.31
N GLU A 85 10.96 -0.20 30.02
CA GLU A 85 10.73 -1.63 30.23
C GLU A 85 10.67 -2.38 28.90
N VAL A 86 11.41 -3.49 28.82
CA VAL A 86 11.39 -4.40 27.67
C VAL A 86 10.62 -5.67 28.08
N ALA A 87 9.60 -6.00 27.32
CA ALA A 87 8.67 -7.08 27.66
C ALA A 87 9.31 -8.48 27.55
N LYS A 88 10.35 -8.64 26.72
CA LYS A 88 10.99 -9.96 26.48
C LYS A 88 12.49 -9.82 26.35
N ALA A 89 13.21 -10.80 26.87
CA ALA A 89 14.65 -10.91 26.62
C ALA A 89 14.90 -11.20 25.13
N GLY A 90 15.94 -10.58 24.57
CA GLY A 90 16.24 -10.76 23.16
C GLY A 90 17.34 -9.85 22.65
N LYS A 91 17.58 -9.96 21.35
CA LYS A 91 18.56 -9.14 20.63
C LYS A 91 17.84 -7.97 19.98
N TYR A 92 18.20 -6.76 20.32
CA TYR A 92 17.51 -5.54 19.89
C TYR A 92 18.46 -4.58 19.20
N ALA A 93 18.00 -3.96 18.11
CA ALA A 93 18.63 -2.77 17.53
C ALA A 93 18.03 -1.55 18.24
N VAL A 94 18.87 -0.76 18.90
CA VAL A 94 18.47 0.41 19.70
C VAL A 94 18.96 1.67 19.00
N SER A 95 18.09 2.64 18.78
CA SER A 95 18.43 3.97 18.26
C SER A 95 17.83 5.04 19.16
N PHE A 96 18.49 6.20 19.21
CA PHE A 96 18.08 7.33 20.05
C PHE A 96 17.83 8.55 19.17
N GLN A 97 16.71 9.21 19.36
CA GLN A 97 16.41 10.46 18.67
C GLN A 97 16.62 11.64 19.63
N TRP A 98 17.67 12.39 19.38
CA TRP A 98 18.08 13.51 20.23
C TRP A 98 17.62 14.85 19.64
N THR A 99 17.39 15.83 20.51
CA THR A 99 17.28 17.23 20.15
C THR A 99 18.68 17.86 20.20
N MET A 100 18.93 18.77 19.28
CA MET A 100 20.13 19.63 19.27
C MET A 100 19.73 21.09 19.50
N ALA A 101 20.56 21.85 20.21
CA ALA A 101 20.27 23.25 20.52
C ALA A 101 21.55 24.03 20.87
N PRO A 102 21.48 25.40 20.87
CA PRO A 102 22.66 26.23 21.15
C PRO A 102 23.24 26.13 22.56
N ASP A 103 22.48 25.58 23.51
CA ASP A 103 22.88 25.46 24.92
C ASP A 103 23.01 23.98 25.37
N TYR A 104 23.11 23.05 24.39
CA TYR A 104 23.25 21.62 24.67
C TYR A 104 24.74 21.24 24.72
N GLY A 105 25.01 20.21 25.56
CA GLY A 105 26.38 19.77 25.86
C GLY A 105 26.84 18.55 25.07
N GLN A 106 27.95 18.01 25.51
CA GLN A 106 28.53 16.74 25.02
C GLN A 106 28.37 15.68 26.11
N PHE A 107 27.90 14.49 25.70
CA PHE A 107 27.44 13.47 26.64
C PHE A 107 28.05 12.10 26.32
N GLU A 108 28.44 11.38 27.38
CA GLU A 108 28.64 9.93 27.32
C GLU A 108 27.26 9.27 27.54
N VAL A 109 26.90 8.32 26.68
CA VAL A 109 25.63 7.59 26.80
C VAL A 109 25.93 6.10 26.98
N ARG A 110 25.32 5.47 27.96
CA ARG A 110 25.44 4.04 28.27
C ARG A 110 24.04 3.40 28.39
N LEU A 111 23.88 2.19 27.86
CA LEU A 111 22.68 1.36 28.06
C LEU A 111 23.09 0.14 28.91
N ASN A 112 22.49 -0.01 30.09
CA ASN A 112 22.83 -1.06 31.08
C ASN A 112 24.34 -1.13 31.37
N GLY A 113 24.97 0.04 31.45
CA GLY A 113 26.41 0.16 31.70
C GLY A 113 27.30 0.00 30.47
N LYS A 114 26.81 -0.55 29.36
CA LYS A 114 27.60 -0.68 28.11
C LYS A 114 27.57 0.63 27.35
N LEU A 115 28.70 1.03 26.79
CA LEU A 115 28.88 2.28 26.06
C LEU A 115 28.05 2.28 24.77
N VAL A 116 27.23 3.30 24.58
CA VAL A 116 26.45 3.60 23.39
C VAL A 116 27.22 4.65 22.56
N GLU A 117 27.60 5.75 23.21
CA GLU A 117 28.27 6.87 22.55
C GLU A 117 29.24 7.49 23.58
N GLU A 118 30.49 7.64 23.21
CA GLU A 118 31.54 8.16 24.11
C GLU A 118 31.47 9.69 24.22
N SER A 119 31.08 10.38 23.13
CA SER A 119 31.06 11.84 23.11
C SER A 119 29.99 12.35 22.12
N LEU A 120 28.75 12.18 22.53
CA LEU A 120 27.58 12.66 21.74
C LEU A 120 27.51 14.19 21.86
N ASP A 121 27.81 14.90 20.78
CA ASP A 121 27.73 16.37 20.74
C ASP A 121 26.33 16.78 20.28
N LEU A 122 25.55 17.40 21.15
CA LEU A 122 24.19 17.85 20.90
C LEU A 122 24.11 19.37 20.58
N PHE A 123 25.25 20.02 20.38
CA PHE A 123 25.27 21.42 19.98
C PHE A 123 24.78 21.59 18.56
N SER A 124 23.93 22.63 18.35
CA SER A 124 23.56 23.16 17.04
C SER A 124 23.23 24.64 17.22
N PRO A 125 23.60 25.51 16.26
CA PRO A 125 23.23 26.95 16.35
C PRO A 125 21.73 27.19 16.29
N LEU A 126 20.93 26.22 15.84
CA LEU A 126 19.47 26.25 15.78
C LEU A 126 18.89 25.04 16.52
N VAL A 127 17.72 25.23 17.11
CA VAL A 127 16.99 24.12 17.75
C VAL A 127 16.42 23.21 16.68
N GLY A 128 16.69 21.91 16.76
CA GLY A 128 16.22 20.93 15.80
C GLY A 128 16.49 19.50 16.26
N LEU A 129 16.04 18.52 15.50
CA LEU A 129 16.35 17.11 15.75
C LEU A 129 17.71 16.73 15.18
N ALA A 130 18.48 15.96 15.90
CA ALA A 130 19.69 15.31 15.39
C ALA A 130 19.27 14.27 14.35
N ARG A 131 20.20 13.92 13.45
CA ARG A 131 20.02 12.75 12.60
C ARG A 131 19.87 11.54 13.53
N LEU A 132 18.86 10.68 13.26
CA LEU A 132 18.68 9.45 14.03
C LEU A 132 19.97 8.61 13.93
N GLY A 133 20.56 8.27 15.09
CA GLY A 133 21.79 7.50 15.15
C GLY A 133 21.62 6.10 14.54
N ASP A 134 22.70 5.58 14.00
CA ASP A 134 22.71 4.21 13.49
C ASP A 134 22.34 3.23 14.63
N PRO A 135 21.51 2.22 14.34
CA PRO A 135 21.07 1.30 15.38
C PRO A 135 22.25 0.49 15.96
N ILE A 136 22.37 0.50 17.26
CA ILE A 136 23.36 -0.29 18.00
C ILE A 136 22.68 -1.56 18.51
N VAL A 137 23.35 -2.70 18.35
CA VAL A 137 22.77 -4.00 18.73
C VAL A 137 23.11 -4.35 20.18
N PHE A 138 22.06 -4.59 20.98
CA PHE A 138 22.16 -5.01 22.37
C PHE A 138 21.40 -6.31 22.61
N GLU A 139 21.93 -7.15 23.49
CA GLU A 139 21.17 -8.22 24.13
C GLU A 139 20.57 -7.64 25.41
N LEU A 140 19.21 -7.58 25.43
CA LEU A 140 18.48 -7.01 26.57
C LEU A 140 17.67 -8.12 27.25
N GLU A 141 17.69 -8.09 28.59
CA GLU A 141 16.85 -8.97 29.40
C GLU A 141 15.42 -8.40 29.49
N ALA A 142 14.45 -9.24 29.83
CA ALA A 142 13.09 -8.76 30.11
C ALA A 142 13.11 -7.93 31.40
N GLY A 143 12.34 -6.83 31.41
CA GLY A 143 12.23 -5.93 32.54
C GLY A 143 12.90 -4.58 32.27
N ILE A 144 13.27 -3.90 33.36
CA ILE A 144 13.74 -2.52 33.32
C ILE A 144 15.15 -2.42 32.72
N GLN A 145 15.29 -1.57 31.74
CA GLN A 145 16.56 -1.19 31.09
C GLN A 145 16.94 0.21 31.55
N ARG A 146 18.23 0.47 31.75
CA ARG A 146 18.74 1.74 32.29
C ARG A 146 19.68 2.44 31.32
N ILE A 147 19.37 3.71 31.03
CA ILE A 147 20.21 4.57 30.18
C ILE A 147 20.88 5.59 31.11
N GLY A 148 22.20 5.47 31.23
CA GLY A 148 23.00 6.48 31.91
C GLY A 148 23.49 7.51 30.91
N ILE A 149 23.24 8.79 31.18
CA ILE A 149 23.65 9.92 30.34
C ILE A 149 24.49 10.85 31.23
N LYS A 150 25.78 10.98 30.91
CA LYS A 150 26.73 11.78 31.69
C LYS A 150 27.21 12.98 30.88
N LEU A 151 27.08 14.18 31.43
CA LEU A 151 27.59 15.39 30.80
C LEU A 151 29.10 15.45 30.95
N ILE A 152 29.85 15.36 29.85
CA ILE A 152 31.33 15.34 29.85
C ILE A 152 31.92 16.71 29.56
N SER A 153 31.31 17.51 28.68
CA SER A 153 31.78 18.86 28.36
C SER A 153 30.68 19.66 27.63
N GLY A 154 30.99 20.89 27.32
CA GLY A 154 30.22 21.69 26.37
C GLY A 154 31.01 21.90 25.08
N ASN A 155 30.34 21.91 23.95
CA ASN A 155 30.95 22.37 22.70
C ASN A 155 31.50 23.80 22.88
N VAL A 156 32.61 24.11 22.25
CA VAL A 156 33.27 25.44 22.35
C VAL A 156 32.34 26.61 21.95
N GLN A 157 31.34 26.34 21.11
CA GLN A 157 30.37 27.32 20.65
C GLN A 157 29.07 27.30 21.45
N ALA A 158 28.90 26.33 22.34
CA ALA A 158 27.67 26.18 23.11
C ALA A 158 27.51 27.27 24.19
N LYS A 159 26.30 27.80 24.29
CA LYS A 159 25.93 28.75 25.35
C LYS A 159 25.65 28.00 26.63
N LYS A 160 26.18 28.48 27.73
CA LYS A 160 25.94 27.87 29.05
C LYS A 160 24.51 28.20 29.50
N PHE A 161 23.75 27.17 29.82
CA PHE A 161 22.42 27.31 30.40
C PHE A 161 22.55 27.87 31.81
N ARG A 162 21.84 28.95 32.07
CA ARG A 162 21.91 29.70 33.37
C ARG A 162 23.35 30.07 33.81
N GLY A 163 24.24 30.23 32.83
CA GLY A 163 25.61 30.68 33.08
C GLY A 163 26.62 29.57 33.46
N THR A 164 26.17 28.36 33.79
CA THR A 164 27.06 27.32 34.33
C THR A 164 26.90 25.95 33.68
N GLY A 165 25.69 25.55 33.30
CA GLY A 165 25.37 24.18 32.87
C GLY A 165 25.09 24.05 31.37
N TYR A 166 24.77 22.83 30.98
CA TYR A 166 24.35 22.46 29.65
C TYR A 166 23.14 21.53 29.71
N LEU A 167 22.42 21.42 28.60
CA LEU A 167 21.18 20.67 28.48
C LEU A 167 21.34 19.48 27.54
N TYR A 168 20.44 18.49 27.63
CA TYR A 168 20.12 17.59 26.55
C TYR A 168 18.59 17.47 26.40
N GLY A 169 18.13 17.10 25.20
CA GLY A 169 16.76 16.75 24.93
C GLY A 169 16.69 15.38 24.24
N LEU A 170 15.92 14.46 24.80
CA LEU A 170 15.68 13.15 24.21
C LEU A 170 14.24 13.08 23.74
N ASP A 171 14.04 12.95 22.42
CA ASP A 171 12.72 12.84 21.80
C ASP A 171 12.13 11.45 22.03
N TYR A 172 12.86 10.40 21.58
CA TYR A 172 12.42 9.02 21.81
C TYR A 172 13.57 8.02 21.69
N ILE A 173 13.32 6.80 22.19
CA ILE A 173 14.16 5.63 21.99
C ILE A 173 13.38 4.66 21.10
N LYS A 174 14.03 4.12 20.08
CA LYS A 174 13.44 3.15 19.15
C LYS A 174 14.14 1.80 19.35
N LEU A 175 13.37 0.79 19.75
CA LEU A 175 13.83 -0.59 19.85
C LEU A 175 13.26 -1.42 18.71
N ARG A 176 14.12 -2.17 18.03
CA ARG A 176 13.72 -3.13 17.02
C ARG A 176 14.21 -4.51 17.44
N ASP A 177 13.29 -5.42 17.72
CA ASP A 177 13.60 -6.80 18.06
C ASP A 177 14.28 -7.49 16.88
N LEU A 178 15.54 -7.87 17.05
CA LEU A 178 16.34 -8.63 16.10
C LEU A 178 16.41 -10.11 16.45
N THR A 179 15.79 -10.51 17.57
CA THR A 179 15.75 -11.91 17.96
C THR A 179 15.09 -12.64 16.80
N PRO A 180 15.76 -13.57 16.13
CA PRO A 180 15.06 -14.34 15.13
C PRO A 180 13.87 -14.95 15.85
N LYS A 181 12.67 -14.61 15.47
CA LYS A 181 11.51 -15.38 15.86
C LYS A 181 11.59 -16.71 15.15
N LEU A 182 12.58 -17.50 15.53
CA LEU A 182 12.44 -18.91 15.55
C LEU A 182 11.46 -19.23 16.70
N ALA A 183 10.23 -18.75 16.59
CA ALA A 183 9.20 -19.66 16.95
C ALA A 183 9.66 -20.94 16.26
N LYS A 184 9.80 -22.01 16.97
CA LYS A 184 9.79 -23.34 16.40
C LYS A 184 8.43 -23.46 15.72
N VAL A 185 8.23 -22.72 14.67
CA VAL A 185 7.42 -23.16 13.57
C VAL A 185 8.16 -24.42 13.17
N LYS A 186 7.71 -25.58 13.63
CA LYS A 186 7.99 -26.84 13.00
C LYS A 186 8.10 -26.46 11.53
N GLU A 187 9.28 -26.65 10.98
CA GLU A 187 9.49 -26.56 9.55
C GLU A 187 8.28 -27.29 8.96
N ILE A 188 7.32 -26.53 8.47
CA ILE A 188 6.19 -27.11 7.77
C ILE A 188 6.85 -27.55 6.49
N LYS A 189 7.28 -28.80 6.49
CA LYS A 189 7.71 -29.45 5.26
C LYS A 189 6.55 -29.23 4.29
N GLU A 190 6.86 -28.92 3.06
CA GLU A 190 5.85 -28.80 1.99
C GLU A 190 4.90 -30.01 1.95
N THR A 191 5.27 -31.08 2.64
CA THR A 191 4.52 -32.33 2.77
C THR A 191 3.50 -32.36 3.93
N ASP A 192 3.48 -31.35 4.83
CA ASP A 192 2.38 -31.22 5.79
C ASP A 192 1.21 -30.48 5.13
N ALA A 193 0.82 -30.95 3.94
CA ALA A 193 -0.48 -30.68 3.39
C ALA A 193 -1.50 -31.11 4.44
N PHE A 194 -2.35 -30.21 4.85
CA PHE A 194 -3.52 -30.50 5.67
C PHE A 194 -4.15 -31.76 5.07
N LYS A 195 -4.17 -32.87 5.82
CA LYS A 195 -4.96 -34.04 5.41
C LYS A 195 -6.42 -33.66 5.58
N ILE A 196 -6.95 -32.96 4.57
CA ILE A 196 -8.37 -32.76 4.44
C ILE A 196 -8.97 -34.18 4.34
N PRO A 197 -9.94 -34.53 5.17
CA PRO A 197 -10.58 -35.82 5.05
C PRO A 197 -11.06 -35.98 3.60
N GLU A 198 -10.56 -37.00 2.92
CA GLU A 198 -10.92 -37.26 1.53
C GLU A 198 -12.43 -37.53 1.45
N VAL A 199 -13.16 -36.54 0.97
CA VAL A 199 -14.60 -36.70 0.74
C VAL A 199 -14.74 -37.45 -0.59
N ASP A 200 -15.33 -38.61 -0.53
CA ASP A 200 -15.61 -39.41 -1.69
C ASP A 200 -16.53 -38.66 -2.67
N PHE A 201 -16.20 -38.76 -3.96
CA PHE A 201 -17.02 -38.17 -5.04
C PHE A 201 -18.50 -38.58 -4.94
N VAL A 202 -18.77 -39.83 -4.61
CA VAL A 202 -20.15 -40.36 -4.49
C VAL A 202 -20.94 -39.56 -3.43
N LYS A 203 -20.31 -39.24 -2.30
CA LYS A 203 -20.94 -38.43 -1.24
C LYS A 203 -21.16 -36.98 -1.67
N ALA A 204 -20.17 -36.40 -2.36
CA ALA A 204 -20.29 -35.05 -2.90
C ALA A 204 -21.39 -34.97 -3.97
N GLN A 205 -21.42 -35.94 -4.89
CA GLN A 205 -22.44 -36.02 -5.93
C GLN A 205 -23.85 -36.16 -5.34
N ALA A 206 -24.01 -36.96 -4.28
CA ALA A 206 -25.30 -37.11 -3.61
C ALA A 206 -25.80 -35.78 -3.02
N ILE A 207 -24.90 -34.92 -2.51
CA ILE A 207 -25.25 -33.59 -2.02
C ILE A 207 -25.60 -32.67 -3.22
N MET A 208 -24.77 -32.69 -4.29
CA MET A 208 -25.03 -31.89 -5.52
C MET A 208 -26.36 -32.29 -6.15
N LYS A 209 -26.67 -33.56 -6.22
CA LYS A 209 -27.94 -34.08 -6.77
C LYS A 209 -29.14 -33.51 -6.00
N ARG A 210 -29.01 -33.37 -4.69
CA ARG A 210 -30.12 -32.91 -3.82
C ARG A 210 -30.32 -31.40 -3.92
N HIS A 211 -29.23 -30.63 -4.02
CA HIS A 211 -29.26 -29.18 -3.84
C HIS A 211 -28.91 -28.39 -5.12
N CYS A 212 -28.23 -28.99 -6.11
CA CYS A 212 -27.67 -28.24 -7.26
C CYS A 212 -28.26 -28.67 -8.61
N PHE A 213 -28.50 -29.98 -8.84
CA PHE A 213 -28.88 -30.50 -10.17
C PHE A 213 -30.25 -29.98 -10.66
N ARG A 214 -31.11 -29.54 -9.77
CA ARG A 214 -32.40 -28.93 -10.15
C ARG A 214 -32.24 -27.72 -11.05
N CYS A 215 -31.15 -26.97 -10.84
CA CYS A 215 -30.83 -25.75 -11.62
C CYS A 215 -29.59 -25.94 -12.50
N HIS A 216 -28.63 -26.78 -12.11
CA HIS A 216 -27.39 -27.02 -12.80
C HIS A 216 -27.27 -28.49 -13.24
N GLY A 217 -28.35 -29.02 -13.83
CA GLY A 217 -28.45 -30.38 -14.34
C GLY A 217 -28.81 -30.40 -15.83
N SER A 218 -28.97 -31.61 -16.35
CA SER A 218 -29.24 -31.85 -17.77
C SER A 218 -30.55 -31.26 -18.27
N ASN A 219 -31.55 -31.14 -17.39
CA ASN A 219 -32.87 -30.56 -17.74
C ASN A 219 -32.93 -29.04 -17.63
N LYS A 220 -32.01 -28.43 -16.89
CA LYS A 220 -31.94 -26.98 -16.67
C LYS A 220 -30.49 -26.60 -16.38
N VAL A 221 -29.93 -25.78 -17.25
CA VAL A 221 -28.51 -25.41 -17.21
C VAL A 221 -28.41 -23.92 -16.95
N LYS A 222 -28.70 -23.50 -15.70
CA LYS A 222 -28.55 -22.09 -15.30
C LYS A 222 -27.09 -21.66 -15.31
N GLY A 223 -26.82 -20.47 -15.83
CA GLY A 223 -25.47 -19.93 -15.91
C GLY A 223 -24.52 -20.77 -16.76
N GLU A 224 -25.07 -21.54 -17.70
CA GLU A 224 -24.28 -22.43 -18.57
C GLU A 224 -23.53 -23.55 -17.84
N ILE A 225 -23.84 -23.76 -16.54
CA ILE A 225 -23.17 -24.73 -15.69
C ILE A 225 -24.03 -26.00 -15.59
N ASN A 226 -23.45 -27.15 -15.95
CA ASN A 226 -24.10 -28.47 -15.82
C ASN A 226 -23.27 -29.39 -14.91
N LEU A 227 -23.56 -29.36 -13.61
CA LEU A 227 -22.85 -30.18 -12.61
C LEU A 227 -23.20 -31.66 -12.72
N GLU A 228 -24.36 -32.01 -13.29
CA GLU A 228 -24.78 -33.38 -13.49
C GLU A 228 -23.95 -34.11 -14.54
N ALA A 229 -23.33 -33.36 -15.44
CA ALA A 229 -22.42 -33.92 -16.46
C ALA A 229 -21.08 -34.41 -15.86
N LEU A 230 -20.74 -33.94 -14.66
CA LEU A 230 -19.54 -34.34 -13.93
C LEU A 230 -19.87 -35.71 -13.25
N THR A 231 -19.51 -36.84 -13.90
CA THR A 231 -19.90 -38.15 -13.44
C THR A 231 -18.82 -38.81 -12.60
N THR A 232 -17.60 -38.32 -12.64
CA THR A 232 -16.45 -38.86 -11.89
C THR A 232 -15.64 -37.74 -11.29
N ARG A 233 -14.81 -38.06 -10.27
CA ARG A 233 -13.83 -37.14 -9.71
C ARG A 233 -12.87 -36.59 -10.80
N ALA A 234 -12.51 -37.49 -11.77
CA ALA A 234 -11.64 -37.09 -12.88
C ALA A 234 -12.29 -36.04 -13.81
N ASP A 235 -13.61 -36.03 -13.94
CA ASP A 235 -14.31 -34.99 -14.71
C ASP A 235 -14.24 -33.65 -13.97
N VAL A 236 -14.44 -33.68 -12.65
CA VAL A 236 -14.31 -32.45 -11.83
C VAL A 236 -12.87 -31.88 -11.90
N LEU A 237 -11.88 -32.80 -11.92
CA LEU A 237 -10.45 -32.42 -12.02
C LEU A 237 -10.12 -31.74 -13.35
N LYS A 238 -10.82 -32.07 -14.45
CA LYS A 238 -10.65 -31.37 -15.74
C LYS A 238 -11.27 -30.00 -15.75
N GLU A 239 -12.29 -29.78 -14.92
CA GLU A 239 -13.03 -28.54 -14.79
C GLU A 239 -12.64 -27.83 -13.47
N VAL A 240 -11.34 -27.71 -13.21
CA VAL A 240 -10.83 -27.21 -11.92
C VAL A 240 -11.27 -25.75 -11.64
N ASP A 241 -11.39 -24.93 -12.67
CA ASP A 241 -11.89 -23.57 -12.51
C ASP A 241 -13.35 -23.55 -12.04
N LEU A 242 -14.17 -24.49 -12.58
CA LEU A 242 -15.54 -24.67 -12.12
C LEU A 242 -15.56 -25.19 -10.65
N ALA A 243 -14.64 -26.10 -10.31
CA ALA A 243 -14.51 -26.60 -8.93
C ALA A 243 -14.13 -25.46 -7.97
N HIS A 244 -13.24 -24.57 -8.39
CA HIS A 244 -12.84 -23.39 -7.60
C HIS A 244 -14.02 -22.45 -7.40
N HIS A 245 -14.70 -22.09 -8.48
CA HIS A 245 -15.87 -21.21 -8.42
C HIS A 245 -17.00 -21.86 -7.57
N ALA A 246 -17.23 -23.14 -7.71
CA ALA A 246 -18.23 -23.84 -6.89
C ALA A 246 -17.87 -23.78 -5.39
N MET A 247 -16.59 -23.90 -5.06
CA MET A 247 -16.12 -23.75 -3.68
C MET A 247 -16.38 -22.34 -3.16
N GLU A 248 -16.03 -21.31 -3.94
CA GLU A 248 -16.24 -19.90 -3.57
C GLU A 248 -17.71 -19.58 -3.28
N VAL A 249 -18.62 -19.95 -4.19
CA VAL A 249 -20.05 -19.64 -4.01
C VAL A 249 -20.69 -20.46 -2.85
N LEU A 250 -20.07 -21.60 -2.50
CA LEU A 250 -20.48 -22.35 -1.31
C LEU A 250 -19.98 -21.69 -0.02
N ASP A 251 -18.72 -21.27 -0.01
CA ASP A 251 -18.11 -20.60 1.17
C ASP A 251 -18.79 -19.26 1.46
N ASN A 252 -19.18 -18.54 0.40
CA ASN A 252 -19.89 -17.26 0.51
C ASN A 252 -21.39 -17.41 0.74
N ALA A 253 -21.89 -18.65 0.82
CA ALA A 253 -23.31 -18.98 0.95
C ALA A 253 -24.20 -18.41 -0.19
N GLU A 254 -23.64 -18.20 -1.36
CA GLU A 254 -24.35 -17.69 -2.53
C GLU A 254 -25.19 -18.75 -3.23
N MET A 255 -24.77 -20.04 -3.10
CA MET A 255 -25.48 -21.16 -3.69
C MET A 255 -25.75 -22.25 -2.66
N PRO A 256 -26.93 -22.85 -2.71
CA PRO A 256 -28.12 -22.47 -3.50
C PRO A 256 -28.71 -21.13 -3.08
N PRO A 257 -29.49 -20.46 -3.96
CA PRO A 257 -30.22 -19.23 -3.57
C PRO A 257 -31.08 -19.43 -2.30
N GLU A 258 -31.27 -18.36 -1.52
CA GLU A 258 -31.98 -18.41 -0.22
C GLU A 258 -33.38 -19.04 -0.29
N ASP A 259 -34.08 -18.92 -1.41
CA ASP A 259 -35.42 -19.46 -1.63
C ASP A 259 -35.43 -20.93 -2.04
N GLU A 260 -34.27 -21.55 -2.19
CA GLU A 260 -34.14 -22.97 -2.56
C GLU A 260 -33.70 -23.83 -1.34
N LEU A 261 -33.79 -25.13 -1.48
CA LEU A 261 -33.42 -26.10 -0.44
C LEU A 261 -31.95 -25.96 -0.07
N GLN A 262 -31.68 -25.50 1.14
CA GLN A 262 -30.33 -25.24 1.61
C GLN A 262 -29.64 -26.53 2.09
N PRO A 263 -28.35 -26.74 1.76
CA PRO A 263 -27.58 -27.81 2.40
C PRO A 263 -27.34 -27.47 3.87
N SER A 264 -27.36 -28.47 4.73
CA SER A 264 -26.97 -28.29 6.12
C SER A 264 -25.51 -27.81 6.20
N LYS A 265 -25.14 -27.16 7.29
CA LYS A 265 -23.77 -26.68 7.51
C LYS A 265 -22.75 -27.82 7.30
N ALA A 266 -23.08 -29.04 7.75
CA ALA A 266 -22.21 -30.21 7.57
C ALA A 266 -22.10 -30.64 6.10
N GLU A 267 -23.17 -30.56 5.32
CA GLU A 267 -23.16 -30.86 3.88
C GLU A 267 -22.38 -29.81 3.11
N ARG A 268 -22.54 -28.51 3.46
CA ARG A 268 -21.80 -27.40 2.84
C ARG A 268 -20.30 -27.58 3.05
N VAL A 269 -19.87 -27.85 4.29
CA VAL A 269 -18.45 -28.10 4.62
C VAL A 269 -17.92 -29.33 3.85
N LYS A 270 -18.69 -30.41 3.76
CA LYS A 270 -18.26 -31.60 3.01
C LYS A 270 -18.08 -31.31 1.52
N LEU A 271 -19.00 -30.55 0.94
CA LEU A 271 -18.94 -30.23 -0.49
C LEU A 271 -17.77 -29.28 -0.79
N ALA A 272 -17.58 -28.25 0.03
CA ALA A 272 -16.42 -27.35 -0.07
C ALA A 272 -15.11 -28.12 0.09
N SER A 273 -15.01 -29.02 1.10
CA SER A 273 -13.82 -29.87 1.30
C SER A 273 -13.55 -30.80 0.10
N PHE A 274 -14.62 -31.28 -0.55
CA PHE A 274 -14.47 -32.11 -1.75
C PHE A 274 -13.82 -31.28 -2.89
N PHE A 275 -14.36 -30.08 -3.17
CA PHE A 275 -13.80 -29.22 -4.21
C PHE A 275 -12.37 -28.80 -3.87
N GLU A 276 -12.12 -28.41 -2.62
CA GLU A 276 -10.78 -28.10 -2.14
C GLU A 276 -9.80 -29.27 -2.35
N GLY A 277 -10.26 -30.49 -2.08
CA GLY A 277 -9.47 -31.71 -2.32
C GLY A 277 -9.14 -31.91 -3.80
N VAL A 278 -10.08 -31.61 -4.70
CA VAL A 278 -9.88 -31.67 -6.16
C VAL A 278 -8.87 -30.61 -6.60
N ILE A 279 -9.03 -29.39 -6.11
CA ILE A 279 -8.12 -28.26 -6.42
C ILE A 279 -6.70 -28.61 -5.97
N ASN A 280 -6.54 -29.11 -4.75
CA ASN A 280 -5.22 -29.49 -4.22
C ASN A 280 -4.58 -30.64 -5.01
N GLU A 281 -5.38 -31.60 -5.45
CA GLU A 281 -4.92 -32.66 -6.33
C GLU A 281 -4.45 -32.13 -7.68
N TYR A 282 -5.26 -31.23 -8.29
CA TYR A 282 -4.90 -30.59 -9.56
C TYR A 282 -3.60 -29.79 -9.43
N VAL A 283 -3.48 -28.98 -8.39
CA VAL A 283 -2.28 -28.15 -8.16
C VAL A 283 -1.06 -29.03 -7.90
N SER A 284 -1.23 -30.13 -7.15
CA SER A 284 -0.14 -31.08 -6.87
C SER A 284 0.33 -31.82 -8.13
N ALA A 285 -0.61 -32.20 -8.99
CA ALA A 285 -0.33 -32.86 -10.26
C ALA A 285 0.23 -31.91 -11.32
N ASN A 286 -0.20 -30.64 -11.26
CA ASN A 286 0.19 -29.59 -12.21
C ASN A 286 1.20 -28.66 -11.55
N THR A 287 2.43 -29.14 -11.41
CA THR A 287 3.53 -28.34 -10.86
C THR A 287 3.99 -27.22 -11.82
N ARG A 288 3.37 -27.12 -12.98
CA ARG A 288 3.67 -26.06 -13.96
C ARG A 288 3.19 -24.72 -13.42
N LEU A 289 4.11 -23.76 -13.37
CA LEU A 289 3.79 -22.37 -13.10
C LEU A 289 3.23 -21.72 -14.38
N GLU A 290 2.42 -20.71 -14.21
CA GLU A 290 1.98 -19.93 -15.38
C GLU A 290 3.18 -19.27 -16.05
N PRO A 291 3.24 -19.29 -17.39
CA PRO A 291 4.31 -18.59 -18.09
C PRO A 291 4.31 -17.11 -17.76
N VAL A 292 5.49 -16.55 -17.55
CA VAL A 292 5.61 -15.09 -17.38
C VAL A 292 5.40 -14.45 -18.75
N VAL A 293 4.41 -13.57 -18.83
CA VAL A 293 4.10 -12.85 -20.06
C VAL A 293 5.19 -11.78 -20.27
N MET A 294 5.85 -11.82 -21.42
CA MET A 294 6.78 -10.75 -21.82
C MET A 294 5.96 -9.46 -21.95
N ARG A 295 6.35 -8.44 -21.20
CA ARG A 295 5.66 -7.15 -21.24
C ARG A 295 6.65 -6.00 -21.41
N ARG A 296 6.16 -4.87 -21.86
CA ARG A 296 6.94 -3.64 -21.84
C ARG A 296 6.81 -2.94 -20.50
N LEU A 297 7.70 -2.01 -20.25
CA LEU A 297 7.52 -1.06 -19.15
C LEU A 297 6.30 -0.20 -19.47
N ASN A 298 5.43 0.01 -18.48
CA ASN A 298 4.36 0.98 -18.61
C ASN A 298 4.91 2.41 -18.46
N ARG A 299 4.08 3.41 -18.66
CA ARG A 299 4.52 4.82 -18.66
C ARG A 299 5.17 5.23 -17.34
N TYR A 300 4.62 4.80 -16.23
CA TYR A 300 5.14 5.09 -14.89
C TYR A 300 6.50 4.41 -14.68
N GLU A 301 6.60 3.11 -15.00
CA GLU A 301 7.83 2.33 -14.89
C GLU A 301 8.94 2.89 -15.81
N TYR A 302 8.59 3.27 -17.04
CA TYR A 302 9.55 3.84 -17.99
C TYR A 302 10.12 5.15 -17.43
N ASN A 303 9.28 6.05 -16.92
CA ASN A 303 9.73 7.30 -16.29
C ASN A 303 10.74 7.03 -15.16
N ASN A 304 10.37 6.13 -14.25
CA ASN A 304 11.21 5.80 -13.10
C ASN A 304 12.52 5.11 -13.53
N ALA A 305 12.44 4.20 -14.50
CA ALA A 305 13.61 3.49 -15.04
C ALA A 305 14.61 4.48 -15.67
N VAL A 306 14.11 5.43 -16.46
CA VAL A 306 14.97 6.47 -17.09
C VAL A 306 15.54 7.40 -16.02
N ARG A 307 14.72 7.87 -15.07
CA ARG A 307 15.15 8.72 -13.96
C ARG A 307 16.31 8.06 -13.20
N ASP A 308 16.13 6.79 -12.83
CA ASP A 308 17.09 6.08 -11.99
C ASP A 308 18.33 5.62 -12.79
N LEU A 309 18.18 5.32 -14.10
CA LEU A 309 19.30 4.99 -14.98
C LEU A 309 20.21 6.20 -15.19
N LEU A 310 19.60 7.36 -15.45
CA LEU A 310 20.33 8.59 -15.79
C LEU A 310 20.57 9.47 -14.56
N GLU A 311 20.18 9.01 -13.37
CA GLU A 311 20.33 9.73 -12.10
C GLU A 311 19.78 11.17 -12.22
N LEU A 312 18.57 11.29 -12.76
CA LEU A 312 17.91 12.58 -12.92
C LEU A 312 17.36 13.09 -11.58
N ARG A 313 17.37 14.41 -11.41
CA ARG A 313 16.86 15.08 -10.21
C ARG A 313 15.36 14.94 -10.01
N GLY A 314 14.62 14.41 -10.98
CA GLY A 314 13.19 14.23 -10.93
C GLY A 314 12.67 13.51 -12.17
N ASP A 315 11.37 13.55 -12.36
CA ASP A 315 10.70 12.87 -13.48
C ASP A 315 11.09 13.46 -14.83
N ILE A 316 10.99 12.68 -15.89
CA ILE A 316 11.28 13.12 -17.27
C ILE A 316 10.13 13.90 -17.88
N TYR A 317 8.91 13.57 -17.49
CA TYR A 317 7.66 14.23 -17.96
C TYR A 317 6.61 14.20 -16.86
N PRO A 318 5.57 15.05 -16.97
CA PRO A 318 4.48 15.02 -16.01
C PRO A 318 3.76 13.68 -15.97
N LEU A 319 3.50 13.20 -14.76
CA LEU A 319 2.74 11.97 -14.50
C LEU A 319 1.47 12.32 -13.72
N PRO A 320 0.32 12.43 -14.39
CA PRO A 320 -0.94 12.70 -13.68
C PRO A 320 -1.25 11.67 -12.61
N GLU A 321 -0.73 10.46 -12.76
CA GLU A 321 -0.84 9.36 -11.79
C GLU A 321 -0.21 9.71 -10.44
N LYS A 322 0.77 10.60 -10.40
CA LYS A 322 1.41 11.04 -9.14
C LYS A 322 0.56 12.13 -8.49
N VAL A 323 -0.36 11.71 -7.63
CA VAL A 323 -1.28 12.61 -6.93
C VAL A 323 -0.51 13.50 -5.95
N ILE A 324 0.41 12.92 -5.20
CA ILE A 324 1.22 13.64 -4.21
C ILE A 324 2.56 14.02 -4.87
N ARG A 325 2.76 15.31 -5.11
CA ARG A 325 3.93 15.83 -5.84
C ARG A 325 5.14 16.08 -4.95
N SER A 326 4.93 16.52 -3.71
CA SER A 326 6.01 16.71 -2.75
C SER A 326 6.25 15.41 -2.01
N SER A 327 7.48 14.93 -2.02
CA SER A 327 7.83 13.63 -1.43
C SER A 327 8.93 13.74 -0.36
N GLU A 328 9.33 14.93 -0.01
CA GLU A 328 10.42 15.16 0.95
C GLU A 328 10.13 14.53 2.32
N TYR A 329 8.86 14.51 2.72
CA TYR A 329 8.42 13.90 3.97
C TYR A 329 8.59 12.37 4.00
N PHE A 330 8.62 11.72 2.81
CA PHE A 330 8.65 10.26 2.72
C PHE A 330 10.08 9.76 2.88
N ASP A 331 10.40 9.31 4.06
CA ASP A 331 11.71 8.71 4.35
C ASP A 331 11.50 7.42 5.16
N PRO A 332 11.31 6.28 4.46
CA PRO A 332 11.04 5.02 5.16
C PRO A 332 12.23 4.50 5.98
N SER A 333 13.44 5.02 5.74
CA SER A 333 14.60 4.62 6.54
C SER A 333 14.45 5.00 8.03
N THR A 334 13.63 6.04 8.29
CA THR A 334 13.33 6.46 9.67
C THR A 334 12.40 5.47 10.40
N GLY A 335 11.65 4.67 9.65
CA GLY A 335 10.62 3.80 10.19
C GLY A 335 9.44 4.56 10.79
N ARG A 336 9.25 5.81 10.39
CA ARG A 336 8.24 6.68 11.01
C ARG A 336 7.72 7.71 10.03
N MET A 337 6.41 7.86 9.97
CA MET A 337 5.78 8.96 9.21
C MET A 337 5.72 10.23 10.07
N PRO A 338 6.03 11.38 9.50
CA PRO A 338 5.89 12.64 10.23
C PRO A 338 4.45 12.86 10.72
N LYS A 339 4.28 13.53 11.85
CA LYS A 339 2.96 13.90 12.37
C LYS A 339 2.30 14.99 11.54
N ALA A 340 3.10 15.80 10.84
CA ALA A 340 2.64 16.82 9.92
C ALA A 340 3.57 16.83 8.71
N MET A 341 2.99 17.01 7.53
CA MET A 341 3.76 17.03 6.30
C MET A 341 3.16 18.02 5.30
N SER A 342 4.02 18.74 4.62
CA SER A 342 3.61 19.63 3.53
C SER A 342 3.52 18.82 2.25
N VAL A 343 2.30 18.63 1.75
CA VAL A 343 2.03 17.79 0.58
C VAL A 343 1.66 18.69 -0.59
N GLY A 344 2.50 18.73 -1.60
CA GLY A 344 2.20 19.44 -2.84
C GLY A 344 1.27 18.60 -3.69
N ASN A 345 0.18 19.19 -4.11
CA ASN A 345 -0.75 18.61 -5.07
C ASN A 345 -0.86 19.56 -6.26
N ARG A 346 -0.18 19.25 -7.34
CA ARG A 346 -0.35 19.96 -8.61
C ARG A 346 -1.58 19.39 -9.30
N THR A 347 -2.70 19.98 -9.01
CA THR A 347 -3.90 19.68 -9.76
C THR A 347 -3.78 20.34 -11.14
N LEU A 348 -4.14 19.58 -12.15
CA LEU A 348 -4.19 20.07 -13.52
C LEU A 348 -5.22 21.20 -13.60
N GLY A 349 -4.76 22.43 -13.64
CA GLY A 349 -5.60 23.61 -13.73
C GLY A 349 -5.94 23.97 -15.18
N LYS A 350 -7.07 24.64 -15.35
CA LYS A 350 -7.50 25.18 -16.65
C LYS A 350 -6.38 26.00 -17.33
N PHE A 351 -5.51 26.61 -16.50
CA PHE A 351 -4.36 27.40 -16.94
C PHE A 351 -3.02 26.73 -16.55
N GLN A 352 -3.05 25.51 -16.05
CA GLN A 352 -1.87 24.80 -15.59
C GLN A 352 -1.69 23.50 -16.34
N VAL A 353 -1.41 23.62 -17.61
CA VAL A 353 -0.70 22.53 -18.28
C VAL A 353 0.60 22.36 -17.49
N GLU A 354 0.80 21.17 -16.91
CA GLU A 354 2.08 20.92 -16.24
C GLU A 354 3.19 21.23 -17.24
N ARG A 355 4.09 22.11 -16.85
CA ARG A 355 5.25 22.46 -17.70
C ARG A 355 6.03 21.19 -17.98
N GLN A 356 6.45 21.01 -19.23
CA GLN A 356 7.40 19.97 -19.56
C GLN A 356 8.60 20.09 -18.62
N ILE A 357 9.02 18.96 -18.07
CA ILE A 357 10.16 18.93 -17.16
C ILE A 357 11.45 19.00 -18.00
N LEU A 358 11.51 18.15 -19.02
CA LEU A 358 12.54 18.21 -20.07
C LEU A 358 11.86 18.67 -21.36
N SER A 359 12.32 19.79 -21.92
CA SER A 359 11.70 20.38 -23.11
C SER A 359 11.72 19.41 -24.30
N GLY A 360 10.56 19.16 -24.86
CA GLY A 360 10.40 18.22 -25.99
C GLY A 360 10.28 16.75 -25.59
N ALA A 361 10.36 16.42 -24.29
CA ALA A 361 10.17 15.06 -23.81
C ALA A 361 8.67 14.86 -23.43
N ASP A 362 7.89 14.44 -24.42
CA ASP A 362 6.46 14.21 -24.25
C ASP A 362 6.19 12.76 -23.84
N PRO A 363 5.32 12.54 -22.85
CA PRO A 363 4.97 11.17 -22.46
C PRO A 363 4.16 10.47 -23.55
N PHE A 364 4.32 9.16 -23.63
CA PHE A 364 3.39 8.33 -24.43
C PHE A 364 2.07 8.15 -23.66
N ALA A 365 1.09 7.55 -24.33
CA ALA A 365 -0.29 7.41 -23.79
C ALA A 365 -0.30 6.70 -22.42
N ILE A 366 -1.28 7.05 -21.60
CA ILE A 366 -1.54 6.41 -20.32
C ILE A 366 -1.88 4.94 -20.54
N ASP A 367 -1.23 4.06 -19.81
CA ASP A 367 -1.55 2.63 -19.82
C ASP A 367 -2.80 2.39 -18.97
N LEU A 368 -3.76 1.72 -19.56
CA LEU A 368 -5.03 1.45 -18.89
C LEU A 368 -4.83 0.38 -17.80
N GLN A 369 -5.52 0.55 -16.71
CA GLN A 369 -5.62 -0.46 -15.66
C GLN A 369 -6.52 -1.59 -16.17
N ALA A 370 -6.11 -2.84 -15.96
CA ALA A 370 -6.95 -3.99 -16.24
C ALA A 370 -8.23 -3.95 -15.39
N GLU A 371 -9.31 -4.50 -15.87
CA GLU A 371 -10.63 -4.44 -15.22
C GLU A 371 -10.56 -4.92 -13.76
N HIS A 372 -9.91 -6.04 -13.53
CA HIS A 372 -9.74 -6.63 -12.21
C HIS A 372 -8.26 -6.70 -11.80
N GLY A 373 -7.43 -5.78 -12.28
CA GLY A 373 -6.00 -5.84 -12.06
C GLY A 373 -5.30 -4.50 -12.11
N PHE A 374 -4.12 -4.48 -12.70
CA PHE A 374 -3.20 -3.36 -12.67
C PHE A 374 -2.72 -3.00 -14.08
N ASN A 375 -2.20 -1.78 -14.23
CA ASN A 375 -1.68 -1.30 -15.51
C ASN A 375 -0.30 -1.87 -15.89
N ASN A 376 0.25 -2.75 -15.04
CA ASN A 376 1.49 -3.47 -15.35
C ASN A 376 1.27 -4.91 -15.84
N GLN A 377 0.02 -5.32 -16.07
CA GLN A 377 -0.30 -6.67 -16.54
C GLN A 377 0.10 -6.86 -17.99
N GLY A 378 0.90 -7.89 -18.25
CA GLY A 378 1.51 -8.14 -19.56
C GLY A 378 0.51 -8.30 -20.69
N GLU A 379 -0.62 -8.91 -20.42
CA GLU A 379 -1.70 -9.14 -21.39
C GLU A 379 -2.30 -7.85 -21.93
N GLN A 380 -2.21 -6.76 -21.18
CA GLN A 380 -2.76 -5.43 -21.54
C GLN A 380 -1.71 -4.54 -22.23
N LEU A 381 -0.40 -4.86 -22.10
CA LEU A 381 0.68 -3.97 -22.51
C LEU A 381 1.21 -4.27 -23.92
N SER A 382 0.40 -4.02 -24.92
CA SER A 382 0.80 -4.14 -26.34
C SER A 382 1.73 -2.98 -26.78
N ILE A 383 2.45 -3.16 -27.89
CA ILE A 383 3.19 -2.08 -28.55
C ILE A 383 2.68 -1.92 -29.98
N PRO A 384 1.66 -1.07 -30.19
CA PRO A 384 1.29 -0.69 -31.53
C PRO A 384 2.39 0.17 -32.21
N PRO A 385 2.47 0.22 -33.53
CA PRO A 385 3.54 0.95 -34.24
C PRO A 385 3.69 2.41 -33.78
N ILE A 386 2.60 3.10 -33.50
CA ILE A 386 2.63 4.51 -33.06
C ILE A 386 3.34 4.65 -31.69
N LEU A 387 3.19 3.67 -30.81
CA LEU A 387 3.88 3.69 -29.53
C LEU A 387 5.39 3.46 -29.72
N LEU A 388 5.77 2.55 -30.61
CA LEU A 388 7.19 2.32 -30.93
C LEU A 388 7.83 3.59 -31.46
N GLU A 389 7.15 4.28 -32.39
CA GLU A 389 7.64 5.57 -32.93
C GLU A 389 7.79 6.60 -31.81
N SER A 390 6.80 6.67 -30.89
CA SER A 390 6.85 7.58 -29.75
C SER A 390 8.03 7.29 -28.82
N LEU A 391 8.33 6.02 -28.56
CA LEU A 391 9.47 5.61 -27.71
C LEU A 391 10.83 5.95 -28.37
N LEU A 392 10.94 5.76 -29.70
CA LEU A 392 12.14 6.13 -30.46
C LEU A 392 12.38 7.65 -30.39
N LYS A 393 11.33 8.43 -30.57
CA LYS A 393 11.38 9.89 -30.48
C LYS A 393 11.72 10.33 -29.07
N LEU A 394 11.06 9.74 -28.07
CA LEU A 394 11.22 10.08 -26.65
C LEU A 394 12.66 9.86 -26.18
N GLY A 395 13.27 8.72 -26.53
CA GLY A 395 14.67 8.44 -26.14
C GLY A 395 15.64 9.52 -26.61
N ARG A 396 15.43 10.06 -27.83
CA ARG A 396 16.21 11.17 -28.37
C ARG A 396 15.90 12.50 -27.67
N SER A 397 14.60 12.79 -27.50
CA SER A 397 14.14 14.06 -26.90
C SER A 397 14.67 14.24 -25.47
N ILE A 398 14.71 13.18 -24.68
CA ILE A 398 15.21 13.22 -23.31
C ILE A 398 16.65 13.76 -23.27
N VAL A 399 17.56 13.15 -24.03
CA VAL A 399 18.98 13.50 -23.98
C VAL A 399 19.30 14.80 -24.74
N SER A 400 18.42 15.23 -25.64
CA SER A 400 18.57 16.47 -26.41
C SER A 400 17.92 17.68 -25.71
N ALA A 401 17.17 17.47 -24.63
CA ALA A 401 16.51 18.57 -23.92
C ALA A 401 17.58 19.56 -23.40
N PRO A 402 17.34 20.88 -23.56
CA PRO A 402 18.31 21.90 -23.10
C PRO A 402 18.63 21.80 -21.59
N GLU A 403 17.70 21.32 -20.81
CA GLU A 403 17.85 21.18 -19.35
C GLU A 403 18.64 19.95 -18.94
N PHE A 404 18.82 18.98 -19.84
CA PHE A 404 19.32 17.63 -19.55
C PHE A 404 20.65 17.64 -18.79
N ASP A 405 21.64 18.40 -19.29
CA ASP A 405 23.00 18.41 -18.71
C ASP A 405 23.07 18.93 -17.28
N GLY A 406 22.15 19.83 -16.92
CA GLY A 406 22.01 20.29 -15.53
C GLY A 406 21.06 19.44 -14.68
N TYR A 407 20.39 18.47 -15.30
CA TYR A 407 19.37 17.65 -14.66
C TYR A 407 19.88 16.25 -14.29
N THR A 408 20.87 15.73 -15.02
CA THR A 408 21.50 14.44 -14.76
C THR A 408 22.76 14.60 -13.87
N ALA A 409 22.95 13.65 -12.94
CA ALA A 409 24.19 13.57 -12.16
C ALA A 409 25.33 12.90 -12.95
N LEU A 410 25.04 12.31 -14.11
CA LEU A 410 26.03 11.55 -14.89
C LEU A 410 26.89 12.43 -15.86
N THR A 411 26.75 13.75 -15.82
CA THR A 411 27.46 14.67 -16.74
C THR A 411 28.98 14.41 -16.75
N GLU A 412 29.58 14.30 -15.57
CA GLU A 412 31.05 14.15 -15.46
C GLU A 412 31.51 12.70 -15.63
N THR A 413 30.66 11.73 -15.24
CA THR A 413 31.08 10.32 -15.24
C THR A 413 30.82 9.60 -16.56
N LEU A 414 29.69 9.95 -17.24
CA LEU A 414 29.28 9.26 -18.47
C LEU A 414 29.44 10.15 -19.72
N PHE A 415 28.98 11.42 -19.68
CA PHE A 415 28.82 12.26 -20.86
C PHE A 415 30.08 13.04 -21.24
N LYS A 416 30.92 13.41 -20.28
CA LYS A 416 32.19 14.11 -20.57
C LYS A 416 33.38 13.14 -20.63
N GLU A 417 34.41 13.57 -21.30
CA GLU A 417 35.65 12.84 -21.31
C GLU A 417 36.34 12.98 -19.94
N ASN A 418 36.65 11.87 -19.32
CA ASN A 418 37.19 11.83 -17.94
C ASN A 418 38.43 10.94 -17.81
N GLY A 419 39.06 10.59 -18.93
CA GLY A 419 40.24 9.76 -18.95
C GLY A 419 39.98 8.25 -18.85
N GLN A 420 38.78 7.83 -18.60
CA GLN A 420 38.41 6.41 -18.55
C GLN A 420 38.13 5.87 -19.97
N PRO A 421 38.57 4.65 -20.28
CA PRO A 421 38.23 4.02 -21.56
C PRO A 421 36.72 3.99 -21.78
N LEU A 422 36.29 4.21 -23.02
CA LEU A 422 34.85 4.20 -23.38
C LEU A 422 34.14 2.90 -22.95
N VAL A 423 34.82 1.77 -23.09
CA VAL A 423 34.30 0.44 -22.74
C VAL A 423 33.95 0.38 -21.22
N ASP A 424 34.84 0.96 -20.40
CA ASP A 424 34.67 0.92 -18.93
C ASP A 424 33.51 1.81 -18.44
N ARG A 425 33.17 2.84 -19.24
CA ARG A 425 32.01 3.69 -18.96
C ARG A 425 30.71 3.08 -19.49
N LEU A 426 30.79 2.49 -20.72
CA LEU A 426 29.56 1.96 -21.37
C LEU A 426 29.09 0.62 -20.81
N ARG A 427 30.02 -0.30 -20.44
CA ARG A 427 29.59 -1.63 -19.96
C ARG A 427 28.71 -1.55 -18.74
N PRO A 428 29.06 -0.89 -17.63
CA PRO A 428 28.20 -0.80 -16.45
C PRO A 428 26.88 -0.09 -16.76
N PHE A 429 26.90 0.96 -17.57
CA PHE A 429 25.71 1.68 -17.99
C PHE A 429 24.74 0.77 -18.75
N LEU A 430 25.24 -0.01 -19.71
CA LEU A 430 24.42 -0.95 -20.49
C LEU A 430 23.90 -2.10 -19.62
N GLU A 431 24.71 -2.61 -18.69
CA GLU A 431 24.28 -3.68 -17.76
C GLU A 431 23.15 -3.21 -16.83
N LYS A 432 23.29 -1.97 -16.34
CA LYS A 432 22.22 -1.34 -15.51
C LYS A 432 20.97 -1.12 -16.37
N ALA A 433 21.11 -0.59 -17.59
CA ALA A 433 19.99 -0.31 -18.51
C ALA A 433 19.26 -1.61 -18.91
N PHE A 434 19.99 -2.67 -19.23
CA PHE A 434 19.43 -3.94 -19.72
C PHE A 434 19.15 -4.94 -18.57
N ARG A 435 19.51 -4.56 -17.35
CA ARG A 435 19.25 -5.34 -16.15
C ARG A 435 19.84 -6.77 -16.23
N SER A 436 20.97 -6.90 -16.97
CA SER A 436 21.60 -8.18 -17.24
C SER A 436 23.02 -8.01 -17.74
N PRO A 437 23.89 -9.02 -17.64
CA PRO A 437 25.23 -8.94 -18.20
C PRO A 437 25.18 -8.66 -19.71
N VAL A 438 26.10 -7.83 -20.18
CA VAL A 438 26.15 -7.43 -21.58
C VAL A 438 27.24 -8.20 -22.31
N LYS A 439 26.85 -8.94 -23.34
CA LYS A 439 27.79 -9.68 -24.23
C LYS A 439 28.72 -8.70 -24.97
N ASP A 440 29.96 -9.11 -25.17
CA ASP A 440 30.99 -8.30 -25.86
C ASP A 440 30.53 -7.83 -27.24
N ALA A 441 29.82 -8.67 -27.99
CA ALA A 441 29.28 -8.30 -29.30
C ALA A 441 28.24 -7.18 -29.21
N THR A 442 27.46 -7.12 -28.13
CA THR A 442 26.49 -6.04 -27.89
C THR A 442 27.24 -4.74 -27.54
N LEU A 443 28.20 -4.83 -26.63
CA LEU A 443 29.02 -3.69 -26.23
C LEU A 443 29.75 -3.10 -27.46
N ALA A 444 30.36 -3.97 -28.28
CA ALA A 444 31.06 -3.55 -29.48
C ALA A 444 30.18 -2.76 -30.47
N ARG A 445 28.89 -3.15 -30.60
CA ARG A 445 27.92 -2.39 -31.44
C ARG A 445 27.70 -0.97 -30.90
N TYR A 446 27.57 -0.79 -29.60
CA TYR A 446 27.38 0.53 -29.01
C TYR A 446 28.64 1.36 -29.05
N VAL A 447 29.82 0.74 -28.91
CA VAL A 447 31.13 1.40 -29.10
C VAL A 447 31.28 1.87 -30.55
N ALA A 448 30.96 1.01 -31.54
CA ALA A 448 31.01 1.36 -32.96
C ALA A 448 30.03 2.51 -33.28
N TYR A 449 28.84 2.50 -32.71
CA TYR A 449 27.83 3.55 -32.84
C TYR A 449 28.32 4.86 -32.24
N PHE A 450 28.96 4.80 -31.10
CA PHE A 450 29.60 5.99 -30.51
C PHE A 450 30.65 6.57 -31.45
N UNK A 451 31.40 5.78 -31.73
CA UNK A 451 32.34 6.12 -32.53
C UNK A 451 31.92 6.77 -33.71
N ALA A 452 30.88 6.30 -34.56
CA ALA A 452 30.26 6.91 -35.75
C ALA A 452 29.65 8.28 -35.45
N GLU A 453 28.90 8.36 -34.37
CA GLU A 453 28.28 9.62 -33.91
C GLU A 453 29.33 10.68 -33.53
N GLN A 454 30.43 10.28 -32.94
CA GLN A 454 31.53 11.21 -32.60
C GLN A 454 32.17 11.80 -33.87
N LYS A 455 32.37 10.97 -34.89
CA LYS A 455 32.89 11.42 -36.20
C LYS A 455 31.91 12.38 -36.89
N LEU A 456 30.60 12.12 -36.75
CA LEU A 456 29.56 12.94 -37.36
C LEU A 456 29.37 14.29 -36.65
N THR A 457 29.38 14.28 -35.30
CA THR A 457 29.08 15.47 -34.48
C THR A 457 30.29 16.26 -34.00
N GLY A 458 31.46 15.66 -34.05
CA GLY A 458 32.69 16.24 -33.49
C GLY A 458 32.71 16.34 -31.97
N SER A 459 31.83 15.70 -31.34
CA SER A 459 31.64 15.90 -29.90
C SER A 459 31.34 14.60 -29.11
N UNK A 460 31.92 14.38 -27.91
CA UNK A 460 31.77 13.38 -27.10
C UNK A 460 30.52 13.33 -26.50
N UNK A 461 29.98 14.41 -26.06
CA UNK A 461 28.89 14.56 -25.52
C UNK A 461 27.85 14.11 -26.27
N MET A 462 27.79 14.76 -27.47
CA MET A 462 26.76 14.47 -28.46
C MET A 462 26.70 12.98 -28.80
N ALA A 463 27.87 12.42 -29.10
CA ALA A 463 27.96 10.98 -29.41
C ALA A 463 27.43 10.11 -28.25
N MET A 464 27.78 10.44 -27.02
CA MET A 464 27.30 9.71 -25.85
C MET A 464 25.77 9.89 -25.67
N LYS A 465 25.27 11.11 -25.88
CA LYS A 465 23.83 11.38 -25.86
C LYS A 465 23.11 10.54 -26.93
N SER A 466 23.66 10.41 -28.12
CA SER A 466 23.10 9.55 -29.18
C SER A 466 23.05 8.08 -28.73
N VAL A 467 24.13 7.59 -28.10
CA VAL A 467 24.18 6.21 -27.58
C VAL A 467 23.12 6.03 -26.51
N VAL A 468 23.03 6.94 -25.55
CA VAL A 468 22.04 6.86 -24.46
C VAL A 468 20.60 6.90 -25.02
N GLY A 469 20.33 7.81 -25.98
CA GLY A 469 19.03 7.86 -26.65
C GLY A 469 18.66 6.54 -27.32
N ALA A 470 19.65 5.90 -27.97
CA ALA A 470 19.44 4.57 -28.58
C ALA A 470 19.20 3.48 -27.56
N VAL A 471 19.86 3.56 -26.39
CA VAL A 471 19.64 2.62 -25.27
C VAL A 471 18.21 2.75 -24.73
N LEU A 472 17.73 3.98 -24.52
CA LEU A 472 16.39 4.25 -23.98
C LEU A 472 15.27 3.76 -24.92
N ALA A 473 15.57 3.67 -26.23
CA ALA A 473 14.66 3.17 -27.27
C ALA A 473 14.88 1.67 -27.59
N SER A 474 15.85 1.05 -26.94
CA SER A 474 16.18 -0.36 -27.20
C SER A 474 15.09 -1.30 -26.66
N PRO A 475 14.71 -2.32 -27.43
CA PRO A 475 13.83 -3.39 -26.88
C PRO A 475 14.38 -3.99 -25.58
N LYS A 476 15.70 -4.09 -25.41
CA LYS A 476 16.32 -4.60 -24.18
C LYS A 476 16.05 -3.72 -22.95
N PHE A 477 15.84 -2.42 -23.17
CA PHE A 477 15.46 -1.49 -22.10
C PHE A 477 13.94 -1.48 -21.89
N ILE A 478 13.19 -1.44 -23.00
CA ILE A 478 11.74 -1.25 -22.97
C ILE A 478 11.01 -2.49 -22.44
N TYR A 479 11.47 -3.69 -22.84
CA TYR A 479 10.78 -4.94 -22.45
C TYR A 479 11.32 -5.53 -21.17
N VAL A 480 10.40 -6.03 -20.39
CA VAL A 480 10.63 -6.93 -19.24
C VAL A 480 10.57 -8.34 -19.84
N ALA A 481 11.73 -8.89 -20.13
CA ALA A 481 11.86 -10.19 -20.78
C ALA A 481 12.67 -11.13 -19.89
N GLU A 482 12.26 -12.37 -19.87
CA GLU A 482 12.98 -13.44 -19.18
C GLU A 482 13.48 -14.45 -20.22
N ASN A 483 14.59 -15.10 -19.92
CA ASN A 483 15.18 -16.07 -20.83
C ASN A 483 14.23 -17.25 -21.07
N LYS A 484 14.19 -17.75 -22.31
CA LYS A 484 13.40 -18.93 -22.65
C LYS A 484 14.05 -20.19 -22.06
N TYR A 485 13.21 -21.12 -21.67
CA TYR A 485 13.60 -22.44 -21.22
C TYR A 485 12.72 -23.48 -21.93
N ASP A 486 13.16 -24.73 -21.93
CA ASP A 486 12.39 -25.80 -22.54
C ASP A 486 11.03 -25.97 -21.83
N ALA A 487 10.00 -26.18 -22.63
CA ALA A 487 8.63 -26.26 -22.13
C ALA A 487 8.48 -27.43 -21.13
N GLY A 488 7.93 -27.09 -19.97
CA GLY A 488 7.53 -28.09 -18.99
C GLY A 488 8.29 -28.13 -17.67
N ASP A 489 9.49 -27.52 -17.63
CA ASP A 489 10.29 -27.56 -16.40
C ASP A 489 10.11 -26.28 -15.57
N LYS A 490 9.80 -26.48 -14.30
CA LYS A 490 9.80 -25.42 -13.28
C LYS A 490 11.25 -25.04 -12.98
N THR A 491 11.64 -23.87 -13.44
CA THR A 491 13.02 -23.41 -13.33
C THR A 491 13.10 -22.15 -12.46
N GLN A 492 14.07 -22.11 -11.58
CA GLN A 492 14.35 -20.91 -10.78
C GLN A 492 14.77 -19.78 -11.73
N THR A 493 14.26 -18.58 -11.51
CA THR A 493 14.70 -17.38 -12.26
C THR A 493 16.20 -17.17 -12.01
N SER A 494 16.89 -16.60 -12.98
CA SER A 494 18.27 -16.13 -12.72
C SER A 494 18.24 -15.00 -11.68
N ASP A 495 19.37 -14.78 -11.01
CA ASP A 495 19.47 -13.68 -10.03
C ASP A 495 19.19 -12.31 -10.66
N TYR A 496 19.56 -12.11 -11.92
CA TYR A 496 19.23 -10.88 -12.64
C TYR A 496 17.74 -10.71 -12.90
N GLU A 497 17.07 -11.79 -13.27
CA GLU A 497 15.60 -11.78 -13.44
C GLU A 497 14.91 -11.51 -12.11
N LEU A 498 15.39 -12.13 -11.02
CA LEU A 498 14.85 -11.89 -9.68
C LEU A 498 15.10 -10.43 -9.24
N ALA A 499 16.28 -9.88 -9.51
CA ALA A 499 16.60 -8.47 -9.25
C ALA A 499 15.63 -7.55 -10.00
N GLN A 500 15.37 -7.86 -11.29
CA GLN A 500 14.40 -7.10 -12.10
C GLN A 500 12.98 -7.18 -11.52
N ARG A 501 12.53 -8.38 -11.15
CA ARG A 501 11.20 -8.56 -10.52
C ARG A 501 11.06 -7.74 -9.24
N LEU A 502 12.06 -7.78 -8.36
CA LEU A 502 12.08 -7.02 -7.12
C LEU A 502 12.02 -5.51 -7.36
N ALA A 503 12.83 -5.01 -8.30
CA ALA A 503 12.87 -3.58 -8.59
C ALA A 503 11.57 -3.06 -9.20
N LEU A 504 10.97 -3.84 -10.10
CA LEU A 504 9.66 -3.49 -10.68
C LEU A 504 8.55 -3.55 -9.61
N PHE A 505 8.54 -4.57 -8.78
CA PHE A 505 7.55 -4.73 -7.71
C PHE A 505 7.62 -3.58 -6.70
N LEU A 506 8.82 -3.31 -6.13
CA LEU A 506 8.95 -2.41 -4.98
C LEU A 506 9.16 -0.95 -5.36
N TRP A 507 9.79 -0.70 -6.51
CA TRP A 507 10.19 0.64 -6.95
C TRP A 507 9.54 1.07 -8.28
N SER A 508 8.87 0.14 -8.97
CA SER A 508 8.39 0.34 -10.35
C SER A 508 9.52 0.92 -11.22
N SER A 509 10.71 0.37 -11.10
CA SER A 509 11.95 0.89 -11.71
C SER A 509 12.94 -0.24 -11.99
N ILE A 510 14.19 0.13 -12.28
CA ILE A 510 15.29 -0.80 -12.54
C ILE A 510 16.06 -1.13 -11.25
N PRO A 511 16.77 -2.28 -11.20
CA PRO A 511 17.63 -2.61 -10.06
C PRO A 511 18.74 -1.58 -9.86
N ASP A 512 19.08 -1.32 -8.61
CA ASP A 512 20.24 -0.51 -8.27
C ASP A 512 21.51 -1.38 -8.22
N GLU A 513 22.64 -0.74 -8.06
CA GLU A 513 23.95 -1.40 -8.09
C GLU A 513 24.09 -2.46 -6.97
N LEU A 514 23.53 -2.20 -5.79
CA LEU A 514 23.58 -3.15 -4.67
C LEU A 514 22.80 -4.44 -4.99
N LEU A 515 21.68 -4.30 -5.68
CA LEU A 515 20.86 -5.44 -6.08
C LEU A 515 21.54 -6.20 -7.24
N LEU A 516 22.10 -5.47 -8.21
CA LEU A 516 22.86 -6.07 -9.32
C LEU A 516 24.13 -6.77 -8.81
N ASP A 517 24.79 -6.24 -7.79
CA ASP A 517 25.97 -6.87 -7.18
C ASP A 517 25.62 -8.22 -6.55
N SER A 518 24.49 -8.28 -5.82
CA SER A 518 23.98 -9.55 -5.28
C SER A 518 23.65 -10.54 -6.40
N ALA A 519 23.15 -10.04 -7.54
CA ALA A 519 22.85 -10.89 -8.71
C ALA A 519 24.15 -11.40 -9.38
N ARG A 520 25.18 -10.53 -9.50
CA ARG A 520 26.50 -10.95 -10.03
C ARG A 520 27.14 -12.05 -9.21
N LYS A 521 26.95 -12.01 -7.90
CA LYS A 521 27.48 -13.01 -6.97
C LYS A 521 26.63 -14.30 -6.91
N ALA A 522 25.50 -14.34 -7.63
CA ALA A 522 24.58 -15.47 -7.67
C ALA A 522 24.11 -15.89 -6.25
N GLU A 523 23.81 -14.90 -5.41
CA GLU A 523 23.41 -15.16 -4.02
C GLU A 523 22.00 -14.65 -3.68
N LEU A 524 21.33 -14.00 -4.65
CA LEU A 524 20.05 -13.32 -4.40
C LEU A 524 18.92 -14.32 -4.04
N HIS A 525 19.02 -15.57 -4.49
CA HIS A 525 18.07 -16.63 -4.15
C HIS A 525 18.25 -17.18 -2.73
N GLN A 526 19.35 -16.86 -2.03
CA GLN A 526 19.51 -17.27 -0.63
C GLN A 526 18.47 -16.54 0.23
N PRO A 527 17.66 -17.26 1.03
CA PRO A 527 16.51 -16.65 1.72
C PRO A 527 16.86 -15.45 2.61
N ASN A 528 18.02 -15.51 3.30
CA ASN A 528 18.50 -14.43 4.15
C ASN A 528 18.97 -13.21 3.36
N ILE A 529 19.60 -13.43 2.20
CA ILE A 529 20.05 -12.35 1.30
C ILE A 529 18.81 -11.68 0.69
N LEU A 530 17.89 -12.49 0.15
CA LEU A 530 16.66 -12.01 -0.45
C LEU A 530 15.86 -11.14 0.55
N GLU A 531 15.64 -11.65 1.76
CA GLU A 531 14.92 -10.90 2.79
C GLU A 531 15.64 -9.59 3.14
N ARG A 532 16.97 -9.62 3.28
CA ARG A 532 17.76 -8.42 3.57
C ARG A 532 17.60 -7.37 2.46
N GLN A 533 17.65 -7.80 1.19
CA GLN A 533 17.46 -6.90 0.05
C GLN A 533 16.04 -6.33 0.02
N VAL A 534 15.01 -7.15 0.24
CA VAL A 534 13.61 -6.70 0.29
C VAL A 534 13.43 -5.63 1.39
N ARG A 535 13.94 -5.89 2.59
CA ARG A 535 13.84 -4.93 3.71
C ARG A 535 14.60 -3.63 3.41
N ARG A 536 15.80 -3.73 2.82
CA ARG A 536 16.54 -2.56 2.36
C ARG A 536 15.75 -1.77 1.34
N MET A 537 15.15 -2.46 0.37
CA MET A 537 14.37 -1.82 -0.69
C MET A 537 13.10 -1.15 -0.16
N LEU A 538 12.46 -1.72 0.85
CA LEU A 538 11.32 -1.08 1.54
C LEU A 538 11.76 0.18 2.29
N ASN A 539 12.99 0.21 2.80
CA ASN A 539 13.55 1.38 3.50
C ASN A 539 14.13 2.44 2.55
N ASP A 540 14.07 2.23 1.25
CA ASP A 540 14.52 3.19 0.22
C ASP A 540 13.35 4.09 -0.19
N ARG A 541 13.62 5.37 -0.45
CA ARG A 541 12.60 6.34 -0.86
C ARG A 541 11.85 5.93 -2.14
N ARG A 542 12.48 5.14 -3.00
CA ARG A 542 11.83 4.60 -4.22
C ARG A 542 10.65 3.67 -3.91
N SER A 543 10.59 3.09 -2.71
CA SER A 543 9.47 2.24 -2.28
C SER A 543 8.14 3.00 -2.19
N ARG A 544 8.17 4.33 -2.28
CA ARG A 544 6.98 5.16 -2.43
C ARG A 544 6.16 4.77 -3.67
N ALA A 545 6.77 4.12 -4.65
CA ALA A 545 6.07 3.55 -5.80
C ALA A 545 4.91 2.62 -5.37
N LEU A 546 5.01 1.98 -4.19
CA LEU A 546 3.91 1.14 -3.68
C LEU A 546 2.66 1.98 -3.36
N SER A 547 2.80 3.19 -2.82
CA SER A 547 1.63 4.06 -2.60
C SER A 547 1.19 4.73 -3.91
N GLU A 548 2.12 5.25 -4.70
CA GLU A 548 1.83 6.00 -5.93
C GLU A 548 1.26 5.11 -7.05
N ASN A 549 1.70 3.87 -7.14
CA ASN A 549 1.34 2.99 -8.25
C ASN A 549 0.46 1.81 -7.78
N PHE A 550 0.90 1.00 -6.81
CA PHE A 550 0.09 -0.13 -6.35
C PHE A 550 -1.17 0.35 -5.61
N ALA A 551 -1.02 1.10 -4.50
CA ALA A 551 -2.17 1.46 -3.64
C ALA A 551 -3.21 2.31 -4.38
N ARG A 552 -2.76 3.26 -5.19
CA ARG A 552 -3.66 4.11 -5.99
C ARG A 552 -4.55 3.26 -6.90
N GLN A 553 -3.99 2.24 -7.56
CA GLN A 553 -4.73 1.35 -8.46
C GLN A 553 -5.57 0.35 -7.68
N TRP A 554 -5.02 -0.25 -6.62
CA TRP A 554 -5.75 -1.18 -5.76
C TRP A 554 -7.03 -0.53 -5.24
N LEU A 555 -6.94 0.73 -4.77
CA LEU A 555 -8.08 1.49 -4.23
C LEU A 555 -8.97 2.10 -5.31
N ARG A 556 -8.61 1.96 -6.61
CA ARG A 556 -9.36 2.54 -7.73
C ARG A 556 -9.45 4.07 -7.68
N UNK A 557 -8.58 4.70 -7.04
CA UNK A 557 -8.49 5.94 -6.88
C UNK A 557 -8.68 6.73 -7.99
N ASP A 558 -8.39 6.30 -9.29
CA ASP A 558 -8.59 7.07 -10.54
C ASP A 558 -10.08 7.36 -10.84
N GLN A 559 -10.97 6.51 -10.39
CA GLN A 559 -12.42 6.72 -10.56
C GLN A 559 -12.90 8.03 -9.93
N LEU A 560 -12.18 8.55 -8.93
CA LEU A 560 -12.53 9.82 -8.31
C LEU A 560 -12.42 11.01 -9.29
N ILE A 561 -11.55 10.89 -10.30
CA ILE A 561 -11.35 11.95 -11.31
C ILE A 561 -12.64 12.19 -12.10
N THR A 562 -13.41 11.14 -12.31
CA THR A 562 -14.69 11.22 -13.05
C THR A 562 -15.91 11.32 -12.12
N ALA A 563 -15.70 11.22 -10.80
CA ALA A 563 -16.79 11.33 -9.82
C ALA A 563 -17.10 12.82 -9.57
N VAL A 564 -18.18 13.29 -10.16
CA VAL A 564 -18.55 14.72 -10.10
C VAL A 564 -19.89 14.85 -9.37
N PRO A 565 -19.88 15.08 -8.02
CA PRO A 565 -21.11 15.40 -7.30
C PRO A 565 -21.83 16.59 -7.94
N ASP A 566 -23.13 16.62 -7.87
CA ASP A 566 -23.93 17.70 -8.46
C ASP A 566 -23.56 19.05 -7.82
N PHE A 567 -23.24 20.04 -8.67
CA PHE A 567 -22.74 21.34 -8.21
C PHE A 567 -23.80 22.09 -7.41
N ASP A 568 -25.04 22.13 -7.88
CA ASP A 568 -26.12 22.87 -7.23
C ASP A 568 -26.47 22.27 -5.86
N ARG A 569 -26.38 20.96 -5.74
CA ARG A 569 -26.69 20.22 -4.53
C ARG A 569 -25.55 20.22 -3.52
N PHE A 570 -24.32 20.13 -4.00
CA PHE A 570 -23.15 19.98 -3.14
C PHE A 570 -22.15 21.12 -3.28
N GLN A 571 -22.64 22.39 -3.33
CA GLN A 571 -21.81 23.59 -3.44
C GLN A 571 -20.68 23.63 -2.41
N VAL A 572 -20.94 23.13 -1.20
CA VAL A 572 -19.95 23.09 -0.10
C VAL A 572 -18.73 22.21 -0.47
N TYR A 573 -18.95 21.15 -1.23
CA TYR A 573 -17.86 20.28 -1.69
C TYR A 573 -16.90 21.06 -2.58
N TYR A 574 -17.44 21.80 -3.54
CA TYR A 574 -16.64 22.58 -4.50
C TYR A 574 -15.95 23.79 -3.84
N SER A 575 -16.55 24.36 -2.80
CA SER A 575 -16.01 25.54 -2.16
C SER A 575 -14.96 25.23 -1.10
N ARG A 576 -14.98 24.04 -0.50
CA ARG A 576 -14.06 23.69 0.60
C ARG A 576 -12.97 22.70 0.20
N ILE A 577 -13.34 21.60 -0.39
CA ILE A 577 -12.40 20.51 -0.73
C ILE A 577 -11.94 20.64 -2.18
N GLY A 578 -12.81 21.16 -3.04
CA GLY A 578 -12.55 21.25 -4.45
C GLY A 578 -12.80 22.63 -5.02
N CYS A 579 -11.80 23.46 -5.00
CA CYS A 579 -11.93 24.86 -5.46
C CYS A 579 -12.27 24.98 -6.94
N GLU A 580 -12.10 23.92 -7.72
CA GLU A 580 -12.44 23.87 -9.14
C GLU A 580 -12.86 22.45 -9.51
N GLN A 581 -13.79 22.31 -10.43
CA GLN A 581 -14.48 21.06 -10.76
C GLN A 581 -13.61 19.82 -10.92
N TRP A 582 -12.39 20.02 -11.37
CA TRP A 582 -11.50 18.90 -11.67
C TRP A 582 -10.34 18.77 -10.67
N LYS A 583 -10.31 19.54 -9.59
CA LYS A 583 -9.25 19.53 -8.58
C LYS A 583 -9.63 18.87 -7.26
N PHE A 584 -10.89 18.91 -6.90
CA PHE A 584 -11.28 18.64 -5.51
C PHE A 584 -11.14 17.17 -5.11
N GLY A 585 -11.32 16.27 -6.02
CA GLY A 585 -11.15 14.84 -5.72
C GLY A 585 -9.74 14.49 -5.31
N LEU A 586 -8.75 15.15 -5.91
CA LEU A 586 -7.35 14.83 -5.68
C LEU A 586 -6.89 15.07 -4.24
N GLN A 587 -7.46 16.06 -3.55
CA GLN A 587 -7.14 16.31 -2.14
C GLN A 587 -7.61 15.16 -1.25
N THR A 588 -8.79 14.62 -1.52
CA THR A 588 -9.34 13.52 -0.72
C THR A 588 -8.57 12.21 -0.96
N MET A 589 -7.97 12.02 -2.15
CA MET A 589 -7.11 10.86 -2.44
C MET A 589 -5.88 10.81 -1.53
N ILE A 590 -5.40 11.95 -1.06
CA ILE A 590 -4.17 12.02 -0.26
C ILE A 590 -4.37 11.30 1.09
N GLU A 591 -5.57 11.39 1.69
CA GLU A 591 -5.88 10.75 2.97
C GLU A 591 -5.60 9.23 2.94
N PRO A 592 -6.25 8.43 2.08
CA PRO A 592 -5.99 6.98 2.07
C PRO A 592 -4.56 6.63 1.63
N LEU A 593 -3.93 7.42 0.76
CA LEU A 593 -2.54 7.17 0.34
C LEU A 593 -1.57 7.42 1.51
N LEU A 594 -1.77 8.46 2.32
CA LEU A 594 -0.94 8.72 3.50
C LEU A 594 -1.17 7.66 4.59
N LEU A 595 -2.40 7.15 4.72
CA LEU A 595 -2.65 6.02 5.62
C LEU A 595 -1.87 4.79 5.15
N PHE A 596 -1.91 4.48 3.85
CA PHE A 596 -1.13 3.38 3.26
C PHE A 596 0.38 3.59 3.54
N GLU A 597 0.92 4.77 3.25
CA GLU A 597 2.33 5.09 3.48
C GLU A 597 2.71 4.93 4.96
N SER A 598 1.81 5.28 5.89
CA SER A 598 2.10 5.13 7.32
C SER A 598 2.17 3.66 7.73
N VAL A 599 1.32 2.81 7.16
CA VAL A 599 1.37 1.36 7.40
C VAL A 599 2.67 0.77 6.83
N GLN A 600 3.04 1.20 5.63
CA GLN A 600 4.27 0.76 4.95
C GLN A 600 5.53 1.22 5.71
N VAL A 601 5.66 2.53 5.97
CA VAL A 601 6.86 3.14 6.56
C VAL A 601 7.07 2.70 8.01
N GLU A 602 5.97 2.63 8.79
CA GLU A 602 6.02 2.26 10.20
C GLU A 602 5.94 0.74 10.39
N ASP A 603 5.87 -0.03 9.29
CA ASP A 603 5.79 -1.48 9.26
C ASP A 603 4.66 -2.00 10.15
N ARG A 604 3.49 -1.40 10.03
CA ARG A 604 2.31 -1.72 10.83
C ARG A 604 1.51 -2.87 10.23
N SER A 605 0.47 -3.27 10.95
CA SER A 605 -0.51 -4.25 10.47
C SER A 605 -1.34 -3.68 9.33
N ILE A 606 -1.51 -4.46 8.25
CA ILE A 606 -2.43 -4.13 7.16
C ILE A 606 -3.89 -4.07 7.62
N MET A 607 -4.21 -4.64 8.79
CA MET A 607 -5.57 -4.54 9.36
C MET A 607 -5.96 -3.08 9.66
N LEU A 608 -4.99 -2.16 9.74
CA LEU A 608 -5.29 -0.72 9.84
C LEU A 608 -5.96 -0.16 8.58
N PHE A 609 -5.91 -0.89 7.47
CA PHE A 609 -6.68 -0.54 6.26
C PHE A 609 -8.18 -0.83 6.43
N VAL A 610 -8.54 -1.77 7.29
CA VAL A 610 -9.94 -2.06 7.66
C VAL A 610 -10.42 -1.06 8.69
N ASP A 611 -9.64 -0.87 9.76
CA ASP A 611 -10.00 0.05 10.84
C ASP A 611 -8.73 0.63 11.48
N SER A 612 -8.69 1.94 11.62
CA SER A 612 -7.56 2.64 12.24
C SER A 612 -8.08 3.70 13.19
N ASN A 613 -7.35 3.93 14.28
CA ASN A 613 -7.69 4.97 15.25
C ASN A 613 -7.08 6.33 14.87
N TYR A 614 -6.48 6.43 13.67
CA TYR A 614 -5.88 7.65 13.15
C TYR A 614 -6.00 7.71 11.64
N THR A 615 -5.83 8.92 11.11
CA THR A 615 -5.74 9.17 9.68
C THR A 615 -4.87 10.42 9.45
N TYR A 616 -4.66 10.79 8.20
CA TYR A 616 -3.93 12.01 7.82
C TYR A 616 -4.87 12.95 7.07
N ARG A 617 -5.09 14.14 7.62
CA ARG A 617 -6.02 15.14 7.03
C ARG A 617 -5.42 16.52 7.09
N SER A 618 -5.66 17.31 6.04
CA SER A 618 -5.50 18.77 6.12
C SER A 618 -6.54 19.33 7.10
N ASP A 619 -6.36 20.58 7.52
CA ASP A 619 -7.33 21.22 8.41
C ASP A 619 -8.71 21.33 7.74
N GLU A 620 -8.74 21.60 6.44
CA GLU A 620 -9.98 21.66 5.64
C GLU A 620 -10.68 20.30 5.58
N LEU A 621 -9.91 19.25 5.29
CA LEU A 621 -10.47 17.89 5.19
C LEU A 621 -10.94 17.38 6.56
N HIS A 622 -10.22 17.72 7.63
CA HIS A 622 -10.64 17.40 8.99
C HIS A 622 -11.96 18.08 9.35
N ALA A 623 -12.07 19.39 9.05
CA ALA A 623 -13.32 20.13 9.26
C ALA A 623 -14.47 19.61 8.40
N TRP A 624 -14.17 19.01 7.26
CA TRP A 624 -15.14 18.36 6.37
C TRP A 624 -15.89 17.25 7.09
N TYR A 625 -15.17 16.41 7.81
CA TYR A 625 -15.76 15.29 8.54
C TYR A 625 -16.39 15.72 9.87
N THR A 626 -15.79 16.70 10.56
CA THR A 626 -16.19 17.09 11.90
C THR A 626 -17.16 18.27 11.97
N UNK A 627 -17.35 18.90 11.01
CA UNK A 627 -18.01 19.66 10.95
C UNK A 627 -18.64 19.72 9.97
N PRO A 628 -19.46 19.05 9.57
CA PRO A 628 -20.18 19.06 8.29
C PRO A 628 -21.12 20.25 8.10
N ASN A 629 -21.62 20.77 9.18
CA ASN A 629 -22.59 21.87 9.15
C ASN A 629 -21.98 23.24 9.43
N ALA A 630 -20.67 23.33 9.45
CA ALA A 630 -19.97 24.62 9.64
C ALA A 630 -20.40 25.59 8.52
N PRO A 631 -20.74 26.83 8.87
CA PRO A 631 -21.25 27.80 7.89
C PRO A 631 -20.19 28.06 6.80
N PHE A 632 -20.67 28.23 5.60
CA PHE A 632 -19.85 28.58 4.44
C PHE A 632 -19.16 29.93 4.68
N ASP A 633 -17.85 29.92 4.79
CA ASP A 633 -17.08 31.16 4.89
C ASP A 633 -16.83 31.70 3.47
N LYS A 634 -17.40 32.87 3.20
CA LYS A 634 -17.19 33.56 1.92
C LYS A 634 -15.70 33.88 1.67
N ARG A 635 -14.89 33.91 2.73
CA ARG A 635 -13.42 34.06 2.62
C ARG A 635 -12.75 32.81 2.08
N GLY A 636 -13.45 31.69 2.06
CA GLY A 636 -12.98 30.42 1.46
C GLY A 636 -12.54 30.58 0.00
N ASN A 637 -12.98 31.64 -0.66
CA ASN A 637 -12.48 31.96 -1.99
C ASN A 637 -10.97 32.23 -2.04
N ARG A 638 -10.35 32.57 -0.92
CA ARG A 638 -8.89 32.79 -0.86
C ARG A 638 -8.10 31.49 -0.80
N SER A 639 -8.70 30.41 -0.32
CA SER A 639 -8.03 29.12 -0.27
C SER A 639 -7.84 28.53 -1.68
N ARG A 640 -8.57 29.02 -2.68
CA ARG A 640 -8.42 28.61 -4.08
C ARG A 640 -7.01 28.79 -4.61
N PHE A 641 -6.24 29.71 -4.04
CA PHE A 641 -4.89 30.01 -4.51
C PHE A 641 -3.81 29.20 -3.80
N ASN A 642 -4.16 28.51 -2.70
CA ASN A 642 -3.20 27.74 -1.91
C ASN A 642 -3.41 26.23 -2.01
N THR A 643 -3.98 25.77 -3.13
CA THR A 643 -4.19 24.32 -3.36
C THR A 643 -2.91 23.57 -3.79
N PHE A 644 -1.83 24.30 -4.01
CA PHE A 644 -0.58 23.70 -4.48
C PHE A 644 0.16 22.96 -3.38
N THR A 645 0.03 23.41 -2.14
CA THR A 645 0.68 22.81 -1.00
C THR A 645 -0.25 22.90 0.19
N GLN A 646 -0.50 21.76 0.83
CA GLN A 646 -1.34 21.68 2.04
C GLN A 646 -0.59 20.92 3.11
N THR A 647 -0.83 21.30 4.37
CA THR A 647 -0.28 20.55 5.50
C THR A 647 -1.28 19.49 5.93
N PHE A 648 -0.92 18.25 5.73
CA PHE A 648 -1.64 17.08 6.25
C PHE A 648 -1.06 16.73 7.62
N ARG A 649 -1.94 16.45 8.58
CA ARG A 649 -1.55 16.16 9.96
C ARG A 649 -2.14 14.79 10.36
N LYS A 650 -1.40 14.03 11.15
CA LYS A 650 -1.91 12.82 11.78
C LYS A 650 -3.00 13.22 12.77
N ARG A 651 -4.17 12.63 12.66
CA ARG A 651 -5.36 12.97 13.46
C ARG A 651 -5.91 11.72 14.13
N UNK A 652 -6.08 11.56 15.25
CA UNK A 652 -6.56 10.64 15.83
C UNK A 652 -7.90 10.70 15.58
N LEU A 653 -8.61 9.82 15.58
CA LEU A 653 -10.05 9.72 15.32
C LEU A 653 -10.81 9.55 16.62
N SER A 654 -11.88 10.26 16.76
CA SER A 654 -12.72 10.25 17.96
C SER A 654 -13.80 9.17 17.90
N THR A 655 -14.06 8.62 16.71
CA THR A 655 -15.10 7.58 16.52
C THR A 655 -14.60 6.52 15.52
N ARG A 656 -15.12 5.31 15.67
CA ARG A 656 -14.85 4.21 14.74
C ARG A 656 -15.70 4.27 13.46
N ARG A 657 -16.65 5.18 13.38
CA ARG A 657 -17.39 5.45 12.14
C ARG A 657 -16.42 5.78 11.01
N GLU A 658 -15.41 6.58 11.35
CA GLU A 658 -14.26 6.88 10.49
C GLU A 658 -13.16 5.84 10.75
N GLY A 659 -12.08 5.91 10.04
CA GLY A 659 -10.96 4.99 10.21
C GLY A 659 -10.94 3.87 9.18
N GLY A 660 -9.74 3.49 8.79
CA GLY A 660 -9.54 2.58 7.67
C GLY A 660 -9.79 3.27 6.33
N LEU A 661 -9.78 2.49 5.26
CA LEU A 661 -9.87 3.02 3.89
C LEU A 661 -11.31 3.24 3.43
N MET A 662 -12.22 2.31 3.78
CA MET A 662 -13.61 2.29 3.28
C MET A 662 -14.39 3.58 3.58
N THR A 663 -14.08 4.24 4.69
CA THR A 663 -14.83 5.40 5.17
C THR A 663 -14.17 6.73 4.84
N THR A 664 -13.17 6.73 3.93
CA THR A 664 -12.55 7.97 3.46
C THR A 664 -13.44 8.65 2.40
N ALA A 665 -13.46 9.98 2.42
CA ALA A 665 -14.28 10.76 1.49
C ALA A 665 -13.97 10.45 0.02
N ALA A 666 -12.73 10.10 -0.29
CA ALA A 666 -12.34 9.69 -1.66
C ALA A 666 -13.18 8.50 -2.13
N ILE A 667 -13.17 7.43 -1.33
CA ILE A 667 -13.87 6.18 -1.65
C ILE A 667 -15.39 6.41 -1.71
N LEU A 668 -15.92 7.11 -0.72
CA LEU A 668 -17.36 7.36 -0.59
C LEU A 668 -17.90 8.23 -1.74
N THR A 669 -17.08 9.18 -2.23
CA THR A 669 -17.48 10.06 -3.33
C THR A 669 -17.39 9.33 -4.68
N MET A 670 -16.30 8.61 -4.95
CA MET A 670 -16.15 7.93 -6.25
C MET A 670 -17.13 6.78 -6.42
N THR A 671 -17.69 6.26 -5.33
CA THR A 671 -18.69 5.19 -5.35
C THR A 671 -20.12 5.71 -5.16
N ALA A 672 -20.33 7.01 -5.38
CA ALA A 672 -21.66 7.64 -5.41
C ALA A 672 -22.06 7.98 -6.86
N THR A 673 -23.29 8.45 -7.03
CA THR A 673 -23.75 9.11 -8.26
C THR A 673 -23.79 10.63 -8.00
N PRO A 674 -23.92 11.47 -9.01
CA PRO A 674 -23.92 12.91 -8.79
C PRO A 674 -24.93 13.43 -7.77
N LEU A 675 -26.11 12.82 -7.69
CA LEU A 675 -27.22 13.31 -6.87
C LEU A 675 -27.52 12.46 -5.64
N ARG A 676 -27.01 11.23 -5.57
CA ARG A 676 -27.30 10.31 -4.46
C ARG A 676 -26.17 9.31 -4.22
N THR A 677 -26.26 8.62 -3.11
CA THR A 677 -25.41 7.45 -2.82
C THR A 677 -25.78 6.29 -3.74
N SER A 678 -24.85 5.36 -3.88
CA SER A 678 -25.08 4.12 -4.63
C SER A 678 -24.59 2.92 -3.82
N PRO A 679 -25.49 2.28 -3.05
CA PRO A 679 -25.11 1.06 -2.34
C PRO A 679 -24.49 0.01 -3.26
N ILE A 680 -25.00 -0.10 -4.51
CA ILE A 680 -24.46 -1.05 -5.52
C ILE A 680 -22.96 -0.77 -5.78
N LYS A 681 -22.61 0.49 -6.11
CA LYS A 681 -21.21 0.86 -6.39
C LYS A 681 -20.33 0.71 -5.14
N ARG A 682 -20.85 1.11 -3.96
CA ARG A 682 -20.13 0.96 -2.70
C ARG A 682 -19.86 -0.50 -2.38
N GLY A 683 -20.91 -1.34 -2.51
CA GLY A 683 -20.81 -2.78 -2.28
C GLY A 683 -19.85 -3.46 -3.24
N ALA A 684 -19.96 -3.14 -4.53
CA ALA A 684 -19.04 -3.67 -5.55
C ALA A 684 -17.60 -3.26 -5.26
N TRP A 685 -17.37 -2.01 -4.80
CA TRP A 685 -16.02 -1.56 -4.42
C TRP A 685 -15.50 -2.35 -3.20
N VAL A 686 -16.33 -2.54 -2.16
CA VAL A 686 -15.94 -3.31 -0.97
C VAL A 686 -15.62 -4.75 -1.37
N ALA A 687 -16.48 -5.39 -2.16
CA ALA A 687 -16.27 -6.76 -2.66
C ALA A 687 -14.94 -6.86 -3.42
N THR A 688 -14.72 -5.95 -4.38
CA THR A 688 -13.51 -5.97 -5.23
C THR A 688 -12.24 -5.65 -4.44
N VAL A 689 -12.24 -4.56 -3.65
CA VAL A 689 -11.02 -4.01 -3.06
C VAL A 689 -10.69 -4.68 -1.72
N MET A 690 -11.71 -4.89 -0.86
CA MET A 690 -11.48 -5.41 0.49
C MET A 690 -11.47 -6.94 0.52
N PHE A 691 -12.17 -7.60 -0.44
CA PHE A 691 -12.30 -9.06 -0.43
C PHE A 691 -11.75 -9.74 -1.69
N ASN A 692 -11.31 -8.97 -2.69
CA ASN A 692 -10.83 -9.44 -4.00
C ASN A 692 -11.84 -10.39 -4.67
N ASP A 693 -13.12 -10.05 -4.52
CA ASP A 693 -14.27 -10.82 -4.97
C ASP A 693 -15.17 -9.93 -5.84
N PRO A 694 -14.70 -9.52 -7.04
CA PRO A 694 -15.46 -8.60 -7.89
C PRO A 694 -16.77 -9.23 -8.36
N PRO A 695 -17.88 -8.49 -8.31
CA PRO A 695 -19.12 -9.02 -8.86
C PRO A 695 -19.01 -9.19 -10.39
N PRO A 696 -19.74 -10.13 -10.97
CA PRO A 696 -19.74 -10.28 -12.42
C PRO A 696 -20.27 -9.00 -13.10
N PRO A 697 -19.93 -8.78 -14.37
CA PRO A 697 -20.45 -7.61 -15.09
C PRO A 697 -21.97 -7.61 -15.12
N PRO A 698 -22.59 -6.42 -14.98
CA PRO A 698 -24.06 -6.36 -14.97
C PRO A 698 -24.63 -6.78 -16.33
N PRO A 699 -25.89 -7.24 -16.36
CA PRO A 699 -26.53 -7.58 -17.63
C PRO A 699 -26.66 -6.36 -18.56
N ASP A 700 -26.78 -6.60 -19.86
CA ASP A 700 -26.85 -5.55 -20.90
C ASP A 700 -27.99 -4.57 -20.68
N VAL A 701 -29.09 -5.03 -20.09
CA VAL A 701 -30.28 -4.21 -19.82
C VAL A 701 -30.52 -4.19 -18.30
N ILE A 702 -30.33 -3.03 -17.71
CA ILE A 702 -30.56 -2.80 -16.26
C ILE A 702 -31.76 -1.86 -16.12
N PRO A 703 -32.79 -2.22 -15.35
CA PRO A 703 -33.86 -1.28 -15.03
C PRO A 703 -33.31 -0.03 -14.34
N GLU A 704 -33.70 1.14 -14.80
CA GLU A 704 -33.21 2.40 -14.25
C GLU A 704 -33.69 2.61 -12.81
N ILE A 705 -32.79 3.13 -11.99
CA ILE A 705 -33.08 3.61 -10.63
C ILE A 705 -32.98 5.14 -10.70
N GLU A 706 -33.92 5.82 -10.09
CA GLU A 706 -34.00 7.27 -10.11
C GLU A 706 -32.63 7.91 -9.82
N ALA A 707 -32.26 8.87 -10.65
CA ALA A 707 -30.95 9.54 -10.54
C ALA A 707 -30.82 10.37 -9.25
N ASP A 708 -31.96 10.90 -8.76
CA ASP A 708 -32.03 11.77 -7.58
C ASP A 708 -32.76 11.06 -6.42
N ASP A 709 -32.17 11.06 -5.22
CA ASP A 709 -32.81 10.52 -4.03
C ASP A 709 -34.07 11.29 -3.62
N ALA A 710 -34.23 12.55 -4.08
CA ALA A 710 -35.47 13.31 -3.88
C ALA A 710 -36.66 12.67 -4.60
N GLU A 711 -36.44 12.09 -5.79
CA GLU A 711 -37.48 11.38 -6.54
C GLU A 711 -37.91 10.10 -5.84
N ILE A 712 -36.95 9.38 -5.25
CA ILE A 712 -37.21 8.17 -4.46
C ILE A 712 -37.97 8.54 -3.19
N ALA A 713 -37.55 9.61 -2.51
CA ALA A 713 -38.22 10.11 -1.29
C ALA A 713 -39.64 10.60 -1.58
N ALA A 714 -39.89 11.21 -2.75
CA ALA A 714 -41.23 11.64 -3.17
C ALA A 714 -42.18 10.47 -3.36
N GLN A 715 -41.68 9.27 -3.62
CA GLN A 715 -42.45 8.03 -3.68
C GLN A 715 -42.68 7.40 -2.28
N GLY A 716 -42.14 8.02 -1.24
CA GLY A 716 -42.22 7.52 0.13
C GLY A 716 -41.25 6.38 0.42
N LEU A 717 -40.26 6.18 -0.45
CA LEU A 717 -39.29 5.06 -0.36
C LEU A 717 -37.92 5.51 0.12
N THR A 718 -37.19 4.61 0.78
CA THR A 718 -35.76 4.71 0.96
C THR A 718 -35.07 4.07 -0.23
N ILE A 719 -33.77 4.33 -0.39
CA ILE A 719 -32.98 3.70 -1.46
C ILE A 719 -32.94 2.16 -1.27
N ARG A 720 -32.91 1.68 -0.04
CA ARG A 720 -32.97 0.23 0.26
C ARG A 720 -34.30 -0.39 -0.21
N GLU A 721 -35.42 0.25 0.09
CA GLU A 721 -36.73 -0.22 -0.35
C GLU A 721 -36.85 -0.19 -1.89
N ARG A 722 -36.31 0.84 -2.53
CA ARG A 722 -36.30 0.97 -4.00
C ARG A 722 -35.45 -0.12 -4.66
N LEU A 723 -34.24 -0.41 -4.09
CA LEU A 723 -33.37 -1.47 -4.59
C LEU A 723 -33.99 -2.86 -4.38
N LYS A 724 -34.68 -3.07 -3.26
CA LYS A 724 -35.40 -4.33 -3.01
C LYS A 724 -36.48 -4.59 -4.08
N GLN A 725 -37.17 -3.54 -4.55
CA GLN A 725 -38.11 -3.65 -5.68
C GLN A 725 -37.36 -3.99 -6.98
N HIS A 726 -36.22 -3.35 -7.21
CA HIS A 726 -35.36 -3.58 -8.39
C HIS A 726 -34.85 -5.03 -8.43
N ALA A 727 -34.47 -5.58 -7.27
CA ALA A 727 -33.90 -6.92 -7.13
C ALA A 727 -34.92 -8.06 -7.10
N THR A 728 -36.20 -7.81 -7.47
CA THR A 728 -37.24 -8.86 -7.51
C THR A 728 -37.01 -9.89 -8.62
N ASP A 729 -36.29 -9.49 -9.70
CA ASP A 729 -35.91 -10.43 -10.74
C ASP A 729 -34.83 -11.38 -10.24
N GLN A 730 -35.01 -12.69 -10.47
CA GLN A 730 -34.06 -13.72 -9.99
C GLN A 730 -32.65 -13.52 -10.56
N THR A 731 -32.52 -12.95 -11.73
CA THR A 731 -31.21 -12.68 -12.36
C THR A 731 -30.44 -11.61 -11.58
N CYS A 732 -31.15 -10.60 -11.05
CA CYS A 732 -30.58 -9.50 -10.30
C CYS A 732 -30.35 -9.86 -8.81
N ALA A 733 -31.25 -10.68 -8.27
CA ALA A 733 -31.30 -10.98 -6.82
C ALA A 733 -29.98 -11.59 -6.27
N SER A 734 -29.38 -12.50 -7.02
CA SER A 734 -28.13 -13.19 -6.58
C SER A 734 -26.95 -12.22 -6.40
N CYS A 735 -26.75 -11.32 -7.36
CA CYS A 735 -25.72 -10.30 -7.26
C CYS A 735 -26.03 -9.29 -6.14
N HIS A 736 -27.29 -8.84 -6.06
CA HIS A 736 -27.71 -7.89 -5.04
C HIS A 736 -27.58 -8.45 -3.61
N ALA A 737 -27.89 -9.72 -3.41
CA ALA A 737 -27.73 -10.37 -2.10
C ALA A 737 -26.29 -10.30 -1.60
N ARG A 738 -25.33 -10.33 -2.53
CA ARG A 738 -23.89 -10.30 -2.23
C ARG A 738 -23.37 -8.87 -2.01
N ILE A 739 -23.69 -7.93 -2.92
CA ILE A 739 -23.08 -6.59 -2.91
C ILE A 739 -23.87 -5.57 -2.07
N ASP A 740 -25.22 -5.70 -2.00
CA ASP A 740 -26.05 -4.70 -1.32
C ASP A 740 -25.72 -4.56 0.18
N PRO A 741 -25.56 -5.65 0.97
CA PRO A 741 -25.20 -5.49 2.39
C PRO A 741 -23.88 -4.74 2.56
N LEU A 742 -22.88 -5.00 1.67
CA LEU A 742 -21.57 -4.34 1.70
C LEU A 742 -21.66 -2.84 1.39
N GLY A 743 -22.67 -2.45 0.61
CA GLY A 743 -22.90 -1.06 0.28
C GLY A 743 -23.75 -0.32 1.30
N PHE A 744 -24.80 -0.99 1.80
CA PHE A 744 -25.71 -0.38 2.78
C PHE A 744 -25.01 -0.06 4.10
N VAL A 745 -23.99 -0.81 4.49
CA VAL A 745 -23.21 -0.52 5.70
C VAL A 745 -22.55 0.87 5.64
N LEU A 746 -22.33 1.40 4.43
CA LEU A 746 -21.72 2.72 4.21
C LEU A 746 -22.78 3.83 3.95
N GLU A 747 -24.08 3.51 4.04
CA GLU A 747 -25.15 4.42 3.61
C GLU A 747 -25.31 5.63 4.53
N SER A 748 -24.83 5.55 5.78
CA SER A 748 -24.77 6.71 6.67
C SER A 748 -23.77 7.77 6.23
N PHE A 749 -22.99 7.51 5.18
CA PHE A 749 -22.15 8.54 4.55
C PHE A 749 -22.85 9.04 3.27
N ASP A 750 -22.99 10.36 3.14
CA ASP A 750 -23.63 11.02 2.00
C ASP A 750 -22.77 10.88 0.71
N PRO A 751 -23.25 11.37 -0.46
CA PRO A 751 -22.48 11.24 -1.71
C PRO A 751 -21.12 11.93 -1.72
N ILE A 752 -20.83 12.80 -0.77
CA ILE A 752 -19.56 13.53 -0.66
C ILE A 752 -18.77 13.13 0.59
N GLY A 753 -19.12 11.97 1.18
CA GLY A 753 -18.38 11.34 2.26
C GLY A 753 -18.61 11.88 3.65
N ARG A 754 -19.67 12.65 3.89
CA ARG A 754 -19.99 13.18 5.23
C ARG A 754 -21.03 12.30 5.92
N TRP A 755 -20.92 12.19 7.22
CA TRP A 755 -21.87 11.42 8.04
C TRP A 755 -23.26 12.08 8.03
N ARG A 756 -24.30 11.25 7.94
CA ARG A 756 -25.71 11.64 8.09
C ARG A 756 -26.46 10.56 8.89
N ASP A 757 -27.36 10.98 9.76
CA ASP A 757 -28.17 10.06 10.57
C ASP A 757 -29.45 9.65 9.84
N ASN A 758 -29.95 10.50 8.93
CA ASN A 758 -31.17 10.27 8.18
C ASN A 758 -30.99 10.58 6.71
N TYR A 759 -31.86 9.98 5.90
CA TYR A 759 -32.00 10.36 4.49
C TYR A 759 -32.62 11.77 4.38
N ARG A 760 -32.46 12.38 3.24
CA ARG A 760 -33.16 13.58 2.86
C ARG A 760 -34.68 13.25 2.91
N GLY A 761 -35.46 13.97 3.67
CA GLY A 761 -36.86 13.63 3.95
C GLY A 761 -37.09 13.02 5.34
N GLY A 762 -36.05 12.84 6.11
CA GLY A 762 -36.09 12.49 7.54
C GLY A 762 -36.27 11.01 7.86
N ARG A 763 -36.27 10.13 6.85
CA ARG A 763 -36.38 8.67 7.10
C ARG A 763 -35.04 8.14 7.62
N ASP A 764 -35.12 7.20 8.57
CA ASP A 764 -33.95 6.55 9.17
C ASP A 764 -33.16 5.73 8.12
N ILE A 765 -31.87 5.65 8.31
CA ILE A 765 -30.94 4.87 7.47
C ILE A 765 -30.74 3.51 8.10
N ASP A 766 -31.13 2.47 7.40
CA ASP A 766 -30.87 1.08 7.79
C ASP A 766 -29.55 0.62 7.16
N THR A 767 -28.52 0.44 8.00
CA THR A 767 -27.20 -0.01 7.58
C THR A 767 -26.95 -1.50 7.87
N SER A 768 -27.96 -2.21 8.36
CA SER A 768 -27.85 -3.63 8.72
C SER A 768 -27.65 -4.54 7.51
N GLY A 769 -27.04 -5.69 7.73
CA GLY A 769 -26.81 -6.67 6.68
C GLY A 769 -26.18 -7.93 7.20
N LYS A 770 -25.76 -8.79 6.26
CA LYS A 770 -25.03 -10.03 6.58
C LYS A 770 -23.78 -10.08 5.71
N LEU A 771 -22.64 -10.26 6.33
CA LEU A 771 -21.39 -10.52 5.62
C LEU A 771 -21.35 -12.01 5.25
N PHE A 772 -21.16 -12.32 3.97
CA PHE A 772 -21.16 -13.67 3.40
C PHE A 772 -22.42 -14.49 3.78
N GLY A 773 -23.58 -13.79 3.83
CA GLY A 773 -24.87 -14.43 4.08
C GLY A 773 -25.12 -14.94 5.51
N GLU A 774 -24.08 -14.99 6.35
CA GLU A 774 -24.17 -15.59 7.69
C GLU A 774 -23.95 -14.60 8.85
N MET A 775 -22.93 -13.76 8.77
CA MET A 775 -22.46 -12.92 9.88
C MET A 775 -23.21 -11.59 9.91
N GLU A 776 -24.14 -11.44 10.85
CA GLU A 776 -24.99 -10.25 10.97
C GLU A 776 -24.23 -9.05 11.54
N PHE A 777 -24.55 -7.86 11.02
CA PHE A 777 -24.07 -6.57 11.52
C PHE A 777 -25.21 -5.53 11.41
N SER A 778 -25.17 -4.53 12.26
CA SER A 778 -26.16 -3.45 12.28
C SER A 778 -25.58 -2.11 11.80
N ASN A 779 -24.26 -1.97 11.79
CA ASN A 779 -23.58 -0.70 11.50
C ASN A 779 -22.14 -0.94 11.03
N ILE A 780 -21.49 0.14 10.62
CA ILE A 780 -20.11 0.09 10.09
C ILE A 780 -19.10 -0.41 11.15
N GLU A 781 -19.32 -0.12 12.42
CA GLU A 781 -18.39 -0.54 13.48
C GLU A 781 -18.43 -2.06 13.66
N GLU A 782 -19.65 -2.63 13.72
CA GLU A 782 -19.86 -4.08 13.80
C GLU A 782 -19.33 -4.80 12.54
N PHE A 783 -19.54 -4.20 11.37
CA PHE A 783 -19.01 -4.73 10.10
C PHE A 783 -17.48 -4.83 10.15
N LYS A 784 -16.81 -3.78 10.63
CA LYS A 784 -15.35 -3.79 10.80
C LYS A 784 -14.93 -4.87 11.82
N ASP A 785 -15.68 -5.03 12.91
CA ASP A 785 -15.41 -6.06 13.93
C ASP A 785 -15.44 -7.46 13.33
N LEU A 786 -16.42 -7.75 12.45
CA LEU A 786 -16.51 -9.06 11.78
C LEU A 786 -15.22 -9.35 10.97
N ILE A 787 -14.69 -8.35 10.26
CA ILE A 787 -13.47 -8.52 9.48
C ILE A 787 -12.25 -8.65 10.41
N LEU A 788 -12.22 -7.87 11.50
CA LEU A 788 -11.11 -7.91 12.47
C LEU A 788 -11.08 -9.23 13.26
N ASP A 789 -12.24 -9.83 13.51
CA ASP A 789 -12.35 -11.13 14.17
C ASP A 789 -11.93 -12.28 13.24
N GLN A 790 -12.06 -12.09 11.91
CA GLN A 790 -11.64 -13.06 10.90
C GLN A 790 -10.63 -12.43 9.94
N PRO A 791 -9.44 -12.04 10.44
CA PRO A 791 -8.51 -11.22 9.68
C PRO A 791 -7.99 -11.88 8.40
N GLU A 792 -8.04 -13.21 8.32
CA GLU A 792 -7.60 -13.95 7.13
C GLU A 792 -8.38 -13.57 5.87
N ILE A 793 -9.62 -13.14 5.99
CA ILE A 793 -10.46 -12.70 4.86
C ILE A 793 -9.78 -11.53 4.15
N PHE A 794 -9.48 -10.48 4.89
CA PHE A 794 -8.84 -9.28 4.35
C PHE A 794 -7.36 -9.53 4.02
N ILE A 795 -6.64 -10.27 4.87
CA ILE A 795 -5.22 -10.58 4.66
C ILE A 795 -5.04 -11.32 3.32
N ARG A 796 -5.89 -12.32 3.04
CA ARG A 796 -5.87 -13.08 1.78
C ARG A 796 -6.10 -12.13 0.58
N ALA A 797 -7.16 -11.35 0.62
CA ALA A 797 -7.51 -10.43 -0.46
C ALA A 797 -6.36 -9.45 -0.75
N PHE A 798 -5.77 -8.87 0.29
CA PHE A 798 -4.65 -7.94 0.14
C PHE A 798 -3.43 -8.63 -0.48
N ILE A 799 -3.14 -9.87 -0.06
CA ILE A 799 -2.03 -10.67 -0.62
C ILE A 799 -2.30 -10.94 -2.10
N GLU A 800 -3.51 -11.33 -2.47
CA GLU A 800 -3.87 -11.62 -3.87
C GLU A 800 -3.67 -10.39 -4.75
N HIS A 801 -4.16 -9.22 -4.32
CA HIS A 801 -3.92 -7.95 -5.02
C HIS A 801 -2.42 -7.67 -5.17
N MET A 802 -1.68 -7.77 -4.08
CA MET A 802 -0.25 -7.42 -4.10
C MET A 802 0.58 -8.45 -4.88
N LEU A 803 0.24 -9.72 -4.81
CA LEU A 803 0.92 -10.77 -5.58
C LEU A 803 0.63 -10.63 -7.09
N SER A 804 -0.61 -10.35 -7.48
CA SER A 804 -0.98 -10.06 -8.88
C SER A 804 -0.17 -8.88 -9.42
N TYR A 805 -0.08 -7.79 -8.64
CA TYR A 805 0.73 -6.62 -8.98
C TYR A 805 2.21 -7.00 -9.13
N ALA A 806 2.75 -7.76 -8.17
CA ALA A 806 4.16 -8.16 -8.15
C ALA A 806 4.53 -9.05 -9.36
N LEU A 807 3.59 -9.91 -9.79
CA LEU A 807 3.79 -10.82 -10.93
C LEU A 807 3.50 -10.14 -12.28
N GLY A 808 2.75 -9.04 -12.30
CA GLY A 808 2.34 -8.35 -13.53
C GLY A 808 1.37 -9.19 -14.38
N ARG A 809 0.53 -9.99 -13.72
CA ARG A 809 -0.50 -10.84 -14.36
C ARG A 809 -1.60 -11.20 -13.37
N GLU A 810 -2.72 -11.66 -13.88
CA GLU A 810 -3.77 -12.24 -13.04
C GLU A 810 -3.25 -13.50 -12.35
N LEU A 811 -3.76 -13.75 -11.16
CA LEU A 811 -3.52 -14.99 -10.43
C LEU A 811 -4.34 -16.11 -11.05
N LYS A 812 -3.77 -17.30 -11.04
CA LYS A 812 -4.39 -18.52 -11.49
C LYS A 812 -4.50 -19.50 -10.31
N ILE A 813 -5.30 -20.53 -10.49
CA ILE A 813 -5.51 -21.54 -9.44
C ILE A 813 -4.20 -22.16 -8.96
N THR A 814 -3.20 -22.21 -9.83
CA THR A 814 -1.86 -22.72 -9.52
C THR A 814 -1.09 -21.82 -8.54
N ASP A 815 -1.52 -20.57 -8.34
CA ASP A 815 -0.93 -19.64 -7.37
C ASP A 815 -1.53 -19.81 -5.95
N LYS A 816 -2.68 -20.50 -5.83
CA LYS A 816 -3.39 -20.70 -4.56
C LYS A 816 -2.49 -21.20 -3.41
N PRO A 817 -1.62 -22.20 -3.59
CA PRO A 817 -0.75 -22.65 -2.49
C PRO A 817 0.20 -21.56 -1.98
N ALA A 818 0.66 -20.67 -2.87
CA ALA A 818 1.49 -19.54 -2.47
C ALA A 818 0.66 -18.53 -1.65
N VAL A 819 -0.54 -18.20 -2.11
CA VAL A 819 -1.47 -17.31 -1.39
C VAL A 819 -1.77 -17.88 0.00
N ASP A 820 -2.14 -19.17 0.08
CA ASP A 820 -2.46 -19.83 1.35
C ASP A 820 -1.28 -19.80 2.33
N ARG A 821 -0.08 -20.09 1.83
CA ARG A 821 1.14 -20.08 2.65
C ARG A 821 1.43 -18.66 3.16
N ILE A 822 1.36 -17.67 2.28
CA ILE A 822 1.62 -16.27 2.63
C ILE A 822 0.57 -15.79 3.65
N THR A 823 -0.72 -16.10 3.44
CA THR A 823 -1.81 -15.74 4.35
C THR A 823 -1.55 -16.27 5.76
N ARG A 824 -1.18 -17.55 5.88
CA ARG A 824 -0.86 -18.14 7.18
C ARG A 824 0.32 -17.44 7.87
N ARG A 825 1.37 -17.12 7.10
CA ARG A 825 2.56 -16.42 7.63
C ARG A 825 2.23 -15.00 8.09
N VAL A 826 1.48 -14.26 7.25
CA VAL A 826 1.09 -12.87 7.55
C VAL A 826 0.14 -12.83 8.75
N LYS A 827 -0.83 -13.75 8.81
CA LYS A 827 -1.73 -13.86 9.98
C LYS A 827 -0.94 -14.17 11.25
N ALA A 828 0.02 -15.09 11.19
CA ALA A 828 0.88 -15.45 12.34
C ALA A 828 1.78 -14.29 12.79
N ASP A 829 2.07 -13.33 11.90
CA ASP A 829 2.81 -12.11 12.21
C ASP A 829 1.88 -10.88 12.29
N HIS A 830 0.61 -11.13 12.64
CA HIS A 830 -0.40 -10.11 12.94
C HIS A 830 -0.63 -9.09 11.81
N GLY A 831 -0.48 -9.54 10.57
CA GLY A 831 -0.75 -8.68 9.41
C GLY A 831 0.36 -7.68 9.08
N ARG A 832 1.57 -7.86 9.55
CA ARG A 832 2.69 -6.93 9.34
C ARG A 832 2.96 -6.71 7.85
N PHE A 833 3.08 -5.45 7.43
CA PHE A 833 3.25 -5.06 6.02
C PHE A 833 4.52 -5.68 5.41
N SER A 834 5.66 -5.56 6.10
CA SER A 834 6.92 -6.11 5.55
C SER A 834 6.87 -7.63 5.39
N THR A 835 6.08 -8.34 6.21
CA THR A 835 5.91 -9.78 6.09
C THR A 835 5.15 -10.15 4.82
N VAL A 836 4.12 -9.38 4.45
CA VAL A 836 3.44 -9.56 3.15
C VAL A 836 4.46 -9.49 2.02
N VAL A 837 5.24 -8.42 1.97
CA VAL A 837 6.20 -8.16 0.88
C VAL A 837 7.30 -9.23 0.84
N VAL A 838 7.87 -9.58 2.00
CA VAL A 838 8.95 -10.59 2.11
C VAL A 838 8.44 -11.96 1.66
N GLU A 839 7.24 -12.37 2.10
CA GLU A 839 6.70 -13.69 1.76
C GLU A 839 6.28 -13.76 0.29
N ILE A 840 5.82 -12.66 -0.32
CA ILE A 840 5.59 -12.57 -1.77
C ILE A 840 6.93 -12.79 -2.50
N ALA A 841 7.97 -12.05 -2.11
CA ALA A 841 9.30 -12.17 -2.75
C ALA A 841 9.89 -13.58 -2.62
N LYS A 842 9.59 -14.28 -1.51
CA LYS A 842 10.04 -15.66 -1.27
C LYS A 842 9.17 -16.71 -1.95
N SER A 843 8.01 -16.32 -2.50
CA SER A 843 7.04 -17.28 -3.03
C SER A 843 7.53 -17.97 -4.32
N VAL A 844 7.00 -19.15 -4.56
CA VAL A 844 7.33 -19.91 -5.76
C VAL A 844 6.99 -19.15 -7.05
N PRO A 845 5.78 -18.60 -7.23
CA PRO A 845 5.48 -17.86 -8.46
C PRO A 845 6.38 -16.63 -8.68
N PHE A 846 6.93 -16.05 -7.62
CA PHE A 846 7.82 -14.88 -7.75
C PHE A 846 9.27 -15.28 -8.07
N ARG A 847 9.73 -16.47 -7.61
CA ARG A 847 11.13 -16.90 -7.73
C ARG A 847 11.37 -17.90 -8.86
N HIS A 848 10.31 -18.44 -9.44
CA HIS A 848 10.41 -19.48 -10.49
C HIS A 848 9.62 -19.07 -11.72
N LYS A 849 9.83 -19.79 -12.80
CA LYS A 849 9.15 -19.62 -14.10
C LYS A 849 9.06 -20.96 -14.81
N THR A 850 8.15 -21.03 -15.78
CA THR A 850 8.10 -22.15 -16.72
C THR A 850 8.39 -21.67 -18.13
N GLY A 851 8.92 -22.54 -18.97
CA GLY A 851 9.09 -22.22 -20.37
C GLY A 851 7.74 -22.00 -21.05
N GLN A 852 7.67 -21.04 -21.95
CA GLN A 852 6.49 -20.87 -22.81
C GLN A 852 6.37 -22.10 -23.71
N ALA A 853 5.20 -22.72 -23.69
CA ALA A 853 4.86 -23.71 -24.71
C ALA A 853 4.95 -23.02 -26.07
N GLU A 854 5.61 -23.64 -27.04
CA GLU A 854 5.57 -23.13 -28.40
C GLU A 854 4.10 -23.09 -28.85
N LEU A 855 3.64 -21.90 -29.23
CA LEU A 855 2.37 -21.78 -29.93
C LEU A 855 2.57 -22.50 -31.27
N LYS A 856 2.06 -23.72 -31.38
CA LYS A 856 2.00 -24.44 -32.65
C LYS A 856 0.93 -23.86 -33.54
#